data_3f45512215ef8ca729564cbe6083833b
#
_entry.id   3f45512215ef8ca729564cbe6083833b
#
_cell.length_a   1.000
_cell.length_b   1.000
_cell.length_c   1.000
_cell.angle_alpha   90.00
_cell.angle_beta   90.00
_cell.angle_gamma   90.00
#
_symmetry.space_group_name_H-M   'P 1'
#
loop_
_entity.id
_entity.type
_entity.pdbx_description
1 polymer ?
#
loop_
_entity_poly.entity_id
_entity_poly.type
_entity_poly.pdbx_seq_one_letter_code
_entity_poly.pdbx_strand_id
1 'polypeptide(L)'
;MIKLYDNGVYLLNGTDIVEDNGQAEAQIQAKCGEVPSKEQASEGTIAYSILKAHNTSGGMDNLQIKFDKLTSHDITFVGIIQTARASGLDKFPVPYVLTNCHNSLCAVGGTINEDDHMFGLSCAKRYGGMYVPPHQAVIHQFAREMLAEGGKMILGSDSHTRYGALGTMAMGEGGPELVKQLLERTYDIPMPGVIGIYLDGEPMPGVGPQDVALAIIGAVFNNGYVKNKVMEFVGPGVSKLSADYRIGIDVMTTETTCLSSIWRTDDKIKEFYEIHGRAGAYKELNPAAVTYYDGMVYVDLSKIQPMIAMPFHPSNVYTIHELQDNLMDILDDCEKKALVSLDGQVDFKLKNKVRNGKLYVDQGIIAGCAGGGFENICAAADILKGASIGADEFTLSVYPASTPIYMELAKNGKLADLMETGAIVKTAFCGPCFGAGDTPANNAFSIRHSTRNFPNREGSKIQNGQISSVALMDARSIAATAANKGYLTAATDVDATINTPKYFFDKNIYANRVYDGVGKPDYNEEVKFGPNIKDWPEMSALTDDILIKVVSEIHDPVTTTDELIPSGETSSFRSNPLGLAEFTLSRKDPEYVGKAKAVQLGEKARVAGEDIFAALPEAKEVFDKINEKFDVDPAKTQIGSMVYAVKPGDGSAREQAASCQKVLGGLANIAKEYATKRYRSNLINWGMLPFLYPDEIPFENGDYIFVKDIKKAVEEKQDEIKAYVVGKDMKEFTLSLGALTDDERDIITKGCLINYYRAQIGRASCRE
;
A
#
# COMPACT_ATOMS: atom_id res chain seq x y z
N MET A 1 -18.13 12.12 17.90
CA MET A 1 -16.96 12.08 17.02
C MET A 1 -17.26 11.23 15.77
N ILE A 2 -17.16 9.90 15.82
CA ILE A 2 -17.48 9.02 14.68
C ILE A 2 -18.61 8.06 15.04
N LYS A 3 -19.55 7.86 14.10
CA LYS A 3 -20.62 6.87 14.18
C LYS A 3 -20.61 6.00 12.94
N LEU A 4 -20.68 4.68 13.11
CA LEU A 4 -20.89 3.70 12.04
C LEU A 4 -22.38 3.34 11.98
N TYR A 5 -22.90 3.20 10.77
CA TYR A 5 -24.26 2.70 10.55
C TYR A 5 -24.21 1.21 10.28
N ASP A 6 -25.04 0.43 11.00
CA ASP A 6 -25.07 -1.03 10.88
C ASP A 6 -25.76 -1.51 9.60
N ASN A 7 -26.66 -0.69 9.05
CA ASN A 7 -27.42 -0.97 7.83
C ASN A 7 -26.93 -0.08 6.70
N GLY A 8 -27.35 -0.39 5.46
CA GLY A 8 -27.20 0.52 4.34
C GLY A 8 -27.93 1.84 4.57
N VAL A 9 -27.55 2.86 3.83
CA VAL A 9 -27.98 4.24 4.04
C VAL A 9 -28.31 4.90 2.73
N TYR A 10 -29.46 5.58 2.66
CA TYR A 10 -29.77 6.54 1.59
C TYR A 10 -29.27 7.93 1.97
N LEU A 11 -28.60 8.58 1.06
CA LEU A 11 -28.24 10.00 1.14
C LEU A 11 -29.14 10.78 0.18
N LEU A 12 -29.93 11.73 0.74
CA LEU A 12 -30.85 12.53 -0.05
C LEU A 12 -30.29 13.93 -0.23
N ASN A 13 -30.26 14.38 -1.47
CA ASN A 13 -29.75 15.71 -1.89
C ASN A 13 -28.34 16.04 -1.33
N GLY A 14 -27.54 15.02 -1.06
CA GLY A 14 -26.17 15.15 -0.53
C GLY A 14 -26.06 15.52 0.94
N THR A 15 -27.16 15.64 1.68
CA THR A 15 -27.17 16.13 3.07
C THR A 15 -27.99 15.30 4.05
N ASP A 16 -29.11 14.73 3.64
CA ASP A 16 -30.01 14.03 4.57
C ASP A 16 -29.73 12.53 4.58
N ILE A 17 -29.34 12.02 5.73
CA ILE A 17 -29.06 10.59 5.97
C ILE A 17 -30.36 9.89 6.34
N VAL A 18 -30.73 8.84 5.62
CA VAL A 18 -31.88 7.97 5.89
C VAL A 18 -31.40 6.53 5.96
N GLU A 19 -31.48 5.92 7.14
CA GLU A 19 -31.08 4.53 7.35
C GLU A 19 -32.08 3.56 6.71
N ASP A 20 -31.59 2.51 6.04
CA ASP A 20 -32.39 1.44 5.43
C ASP A 20 -32.95 0.49 6.50
N ASN A 21 -34.01 0.94 7.18
CA ASN A 21 -34.62 0.26 8.34
C ASN A 21 -36.11 -0.07 8.14
N GLY A 22 -36.57 -0.17 6.89
CA GLY A 22 -37.95 -0.47 6.53
C GLY A 22 -38.90 0.75 6.56
N GLN A 23 -38.46 1.94 6.95
CA GLN A 23 -39.18 3.21 6.87
C GLN A 23 -38.57 4.20 5.87
N ALA A 24 -37.52 3.79 5.20
CA ALA A 24 -36.75 4.65 4.29
C ALA A 24 -37.61 5.17 3.11
N GLU A 25 -38.45 4.30 2.51
CA GLU A 25 -39.28 4.67 1.35
C GLU A 25 -40.21 5.87 1.63
N ALA A 26 -40.86 5.88 2.81
CA ALA A 26 -41.76 6.98 3.18
C ALA A 26 -41.01 8.30 3.33
N GLN A 27 -39.78 8.29 3.84
CA GLN A 27 -38.94 9.46 4.02
C GLN A 27 -38.41 9.95 2.67
N ILE A 28 -37.98 9.02 1.78
CA ILE A 28 -37.51 9.35 0.43
C ILE A 28 -38.65 9.96 -0.38
N GLN A 29 -39.85 9.34 -0.35
CA GLN A 29 -41.05 9.86 -1.04
C GLN A 29 -41.38 11.28 -0.57
N ALA A 30 -41.32 11.53 0.74
CA ALA A 30 -41.67 12.84 1.29
C ALA A 30 -40.66 13.94 0.90
N LYS A 31 -39.37 13.61 0.74
CA LYS A 31 -38.31 14.58 0.47
C LYS A 31 -37.95 14.72 -1.01
N CYS A 32 -38.02 13.64 -1.77
CA CYS A 32 -37.56 13.58 -3.17
C CYS A 32 -38.68 13.37 -4.19
N GLY A 33 -39.87 12.97 -3.74
CA GLY A 33 -41.04 12.77 -4.62
C GLY A 33 -41.05 11.47 -5.40
N GLU A 34 -39.92 10.82 -5.56
CA GLU A 34 -39.75 9.51 -6.21
C GLU A 34 -38.89 8.59 -5.32
N VAL A 35 -39.24 7.31 -5.32
CA VAL A 35 -38.48 6.27 -4.59
C VAL A 35 -37.85 5.35 -5.64
N PRO A 36 -36.54 5.52 -5.96
CA PRO A 36 -35.88 4.60 -6.85
C PRO A 36 -35.71 3.23 -6.18
N SER A 37 -35.53 2.17 -6.97
CA SER A 37 -35.11 0.88 -6.41
C SER A 37 -33.71 1.04 -5.76
N LYS A 38 -33.37 0.12 -4.87
CA LYS A 38 -32.05 0.12 -4.21
C LYS A 38 -30.90 0.06 -5.22
N GLU A 39 -31.07 -0.76 -6.27
CA GLU A 39 -30.12 -0.90 -7.35
C GLU A 39 -29.94 0.44 -8.12
N GLN A 40 -31.03 1.10 -8.45
CA GLN A 40 -31.01 2.41 -9.09
C GLN A 40 -30.35 3.48 -8.21
N ALA A 41 -30.63 3.49 -6.91
CA ALA A 41 -30.02 4.40 -5.96
C ALA A 41 -28.52 4.13 -5.79
N SER A 42 -28.09 2.86 -5.84
CA SER A 42 -26.66 2.49 -5.80
C SER A 42 -25.89 3.00 -7.03
N GLU A 43 -26.53 3.08 -8.20
CA GLU A 43 -25.94 3.69 -9.39
C GLU A 43 -25.69 5.20 -9.24
N GLY A 44 -26.33 5.83 -8.25
CA GLY A 44 -26.18 7.26 -7.95
C GLY A 44 -24.86 7.65 -7.31
N THR A 45 -23.99 6.70 -6.91
CA THR A 45 -22.70 7.01 -6.33
C THR A 45 -21.71 7.55 -7.36
N ILE A 46 -20.80 8.43 -6.94
CA ILE A 46 -19.69 8.91 -7.77
C ILE A 46 -18.82 7.72 -8.20
N ALA A 47 -18.56 6.81 -7.26
CA ALA A 47 -17.77 5.61 -7.51
C ALA A 47 -18.35 4.76 -8.64
N TYR A 48 -19.67 4.49 -8.64
CA TYR A 48 -20.32 3.72 -9.68
C TYR A 48 -20.15 4.37 -11.07
N SER A 49 -20.34 5.68 -11.15
CA SER A 49 -20.24 6.41 -12.42
C SER A 49 -18.83 6.34 -13.02
N ILE A 50 -17.78 6.42 -12.19
CA ILE A 50 -16.39 6.34 -12.63
C ILE A 50 -16.04 4.90 -13.03
N LEU A 51 -16.41 3.91 -12.22
CA LEU A 51 -16.15 2.50 -12.52
C LEU A 51 -16.86 2.08 -13.82
N LYS A 52 -18.12 2.48 -14.01
CA LYS A 52 -18.88 2.22 -15.24
C LYS A 52 -18.21 2.80 -16.49
N ALA A 53 -17.66 4.01 -16.38
CA ALA A 53 -16.99 4.68 -17.49
C ALA A 53 -15.67 4.01 -17.90
N HIS A 54 -15.02 3.25 -17.00
CA HIS A 54 -13.74 2.59 -17.25
C HIS A 54 -13.87 1.06 -17.39
N ASN A 55 -15.07 0.54 -17.21
CA ASN A 55 -15.35 -0.88 -17.35
C ASN A 55 -15.53 -1.27 -18.83
N THR A 56 -14.81 -2.27 -19.28
CA THR A 56 -14.89 -2.81 -20.65
C THR A 56 -15.66 -4.12 -20.73
N SER A 57 -16.13 -4.66 -19.59
CA SER A 57 -16.98 -5.85 -19.57
C SER A 57 -18.43 -5.52 -19.99
N GLY A 58 -19.20 -6.54 -20.32
CA GLY A 58 -20.61 -6.38 -20.72
C GLY A 58 -21.60 -6.16 -19.57
N GLY A 59 -21.14 -6.11 -18.30
CA GLY A 59 -21.97 -5.98 -17.11
C GLY A 59 -21.24 -5.30 -15.95
N MET A 60 -21.96 -5.08 -14.84
CA MET A 60 -21.39 -4.39 -13.67
C MET A 60 -21.09 -5.35 -12.49
N ASP A 61 -21.35 -6.64 -12.57
CA ASP A 61 -21.05 -7.59 -11.50
C ASP A 61 -19.55 -7.87 -11.40
N ASN A 62 -18.90 -8.06 -12.56
CA ASN A 62 -17.48 -8.28 -12.71
C ASN A 62 -16.92 -7.25 -13.69
N LEU A 63 -16.08 -6.38 -13.16
CA LEU A 63 -15.52 -5.25 -13.92
C LEU A 63 -14.18 -5.64 -14.54
N GLN A 64 -13.96 -5.15 -15.75
CA GLN A 64 -12.70 -5.22 -16.49
C GLN A 64 -12.20 -3.80 -16.75
N ILE A 65 -11.46 -3.25 -15.79
CA ILE A 65 -11.08 -1.85 -15.76
C ILE A 65 -9.83 -1.56 -16.59
N LYS A 66 -9.90 -0.50 -17.40
CA LYS A 66 -8.74 0.15 -18.01
C LYS A 66 -8.49 1.50 -17.36
N PHE A 67 -7.25 1.74 -16.95
CA PHE A 67 -6.83 2.99 -16.34
C PHE A 67 -6.39 4.00 -17.39
N ASP A 68 -6.62 5.30 -17.10
CA ASP A 68 -6.21 6.39 -18.00
C ASP A 68 -4.70 6.69 -17.91
N LYS A 69 -4.09 6.50 -16.74
CA LYS A 69 -2.68 6.85 -16.50
C LYS A 69 -2.07 5.88 -15.48
N LEU A 70 -0.74 5.74 -15.53
CA LEU A 70 0.04 4.91 -14.62
C LEU A 70 1.12 5.75 -13.91
N THR A 71 1.49 5.34 -12.69
CA THR A 71 2.60 5.96 -11.96
C THR A 71 3.37 4.92 -11.14
N SER A 72 4.70 5.05 -11.12
CA SER A 72 5.59 4.16 -10.36
C SER A 72 6.78 4.93 -9.80
N HIS A 73 7.42 4.33 -8.79
CA HIS A 73 8.62 4.89 -8.17
C HIS A 73 9.85 3.98 -8.36
N ASP A 74 11.02 4.50 -8.02
CA ASP A 74 12.33 3.93 -8.31
C ASP A 74 12.61 2.55 -7.66
N ILE A 75 11.87 2.13 -6.66
CA ILE A 75 11.99 0.76 -6.14
C ILE A 75 11.03 -0.25 -6.80
N THR A 76 10.26 0.17 -7.81
CA THR A 76 9.28 -0.72 -8.48
C THR A 76 9.35 -0.68 -10.00
N PHE A 77 9.60 0.48 -10.63
CA PHE A 77 9.48 0.60 -12.08
C PHE A 77 10.47 -0.29 -12.85
N VAL A 78 11.66 -0.56 -12.31
CA VAL A 78 12.63 -1.44 -13.01
C VAL A 78 12.03 -2.83 -13.18
N GLY A 79 11.55 -3.45 -12.11
CA GLY A 79 10.92 -4.77 -12.14
C GLY A 79 9.66 -4.80 -13.03
N ILE A 80 8.82 -3.76 -12.97
CA ILE A 80 7.62 -3.62 -13.80
C ILE A 80 8.00 -3.59 -15.29
N ILE A 81 8.93 -2.71 -15.68
CA ILE A 81 9.33 -2.56 -17.08
C ILE A 81 10.04 -3.82 -17.57
N GLN A 82 10.90 -4.44 -16.76
CA GLN A 82 11.56 -5.71 -17.11
C GLN A 82 10.54 -6.82 -17.34
N THR A 83 9.52 -6.92 -16.48
CA THR A 83 8.42 -7.89 -16.64
C THR A 83 7.61 -7.62 -17.92
N ALA A 84 7.26 -6.35 -18.16
CA ALA A 84 6.51 -5.97 -19.35
C ALA A 84 7.31 -6.21 -20.64
N ARG A 85 8.63 -5.91 -20.65
CA ARG A 85 9.54 -6.21 -21.77
C ARG A 85 9.64 -7.71 -22.04
N ALA A 86 9.82 -8.51 -21.00
CA ALA A 86 9.83 -9.97 -21.11
C ALA A 86 8.51 -10.52 -21.64
N SER A 87 7.42 -9.77 -21.52
CA SER A 87 6.06 -10.10 -21.96
C SER A 87 5.65 -9.43 -23.27
N GLY A 88 6.56 -8.71 -23.96
CA GLY A 88 6.32 -8.15 -25.30
C GLY A 88 5.93 -6.66 -25.34
N LEU A 89 6.34 -5.86 -24.37
CA LEU A 89 6.12 -4.40 -24.39
C LEU A 89 6.75 -3.74 -25.62
N ASP A 90 5.96 -3.00 -26.39
CA ASP A 90 6.40 -2.18 -27.51
C ASP A 90 6.56 -0.71 -27.13
N LYS A 91 5.52 -0.13 -26.52
CA LYS A 91 5.46 1.26 -26.04
C LYS A 91 4.54 1.35 -24.84
N PHE A 92 4.61 2.48 -24.12
CA PHE A 92 3.60 2.74 -23.08
C PHE A 92 2.27 3.16 -23.74
N PRO A 93 1.19 2.40 -23.53
CA PRO A 93 -0.09 2.64 -24.21
C PRO A 93 -0.86 3.84 -23.63
N VAL A 94 -0.56 4.20 -22.40
CA VAL A 94 -1.11 5.34 -21.66
C VAL A 94 0.01 6.13 -21.00
N PRO A 95 -0.22 7.41 -20.59
CA PRO A 95 0.78 8.17 -19.85
C PRO A 95 1.30 7.38 -18.62
N TYR A 96 2.59 7.12 -18.59
CA TYR A 96 3.25 6.42 -17.50
C TYR A 96 4.39 7.26 -16.93
N VAL A 97 4.31 7.54 -15.62
CA VAL A 97 5.25 8.40 -14.92
C VAL A 97 6.14 7.59 -14.00
N LEU A 98 7.45 7.77 -14.17
CA LEU A 98 8.52 7.13 -13.40
C LEU A 98 9.13 8.19 -12.46
N THR A 99 8.86 8.08 -11.15
CA THR A 99 9.28 9.06 -10.16
C THR A 99 10.38 8.49 -9.25
N ASN A 100 11.49 9.21 -9.12
CA ASN A 100 12.62 8.79 -8.29
C ASN A 100 12.54 9.45 -6.91
N CYS A 101 11.83 8.85 -5.98
CA CYS A 101 11.53 9.45 -4.69
C CYS A 101 11.75 8.54 -3.47
N HIS A 102 11.93 7.24 -3.67
CA HIS A 102 12.16 6.30 -2.59
C HIS A 102 13.65 6.10 -2.33
N ASN A 103 14.44 5.77 -3.33
CA ASN A 103 15.89 5.69 -3.21
C ASN A 103 16.57 7.07 -3.37
N SER A 104 16.12 7.89 -4.30
CA SER A 104 16.51 9.29 -4.47
C SER A 104 18.02 9.57 -4.33
N LEU A 105 18.87 8.69 -4.85
CA LEU A 105 20.34 8.75 -4.72
C LEU A 105 20.87 8.63 -3.27
N CYS A 106 20.05 8.13 -2.35
CA CYS A 106 20.43 7.96 -0.94
C CYS A 106 20.99 6.57 -0.62
N ALA A 107 21.22 5.71 -1.63
CA ALA A 107 21.83 4.41 -1.42
C ALA A 107 23.28 4.53 -0.93
N VAL A 108 23.67 3.57 -0.15
CA VAL A 108 25.02 3.44 0.40
C VAL A 108 25.71 2.26 -0.28
N GLY A 109 26.93 2.49 -0.76
CA GLY A 109 27.78 1.40 -1.23
C GLY A 109 27.62 1.02 -2.68
N GLY A 110 27.59 1.97 -3.59
CA GLY A 110 27.67 1.70 -5.04
C GLY A 110 26.76 2.58 -5.90
N THR A 111 26.71 2.25 -7.19
CA THR A 111 25.99 3.00 -8.22
C THR A 111 24.52 2.56 -8.37
N ILE A 112 24.06 1.58 -7.58
CA ILE A 112 22.80 0.85 -7.74
C ILE A 112 21.59 1.77 -8.02
N ASN A 113 21.41 2.82 -7.21
CA ASN A 113 20.26 3.69 -7.37
C ASN A 113 20.31 4.55 -8.61
N GLU A 114 21.49 5.08 -8.95
CA GLU A 114 21.66 5.87 -10.17
C GLU A 114 21.55 5.00 -11.43
N ASP A 115 21.99 3.75 -11.37
CA ASP A 115 21.78 2.79 -12.45
C ASP A 115 20.29 2.54 -12.70
N ASP A 116 19.49 2.39 -11.64
CA ASP A 116 18.03 2.26 -11.74
C ASP A 116 17.38 3.53 -12.30
N HIS A 117 17.89 4.72 -11.92
CA HIS A 117 17.42 6.00 -12.44
C HIS A 117 17.77 6.16 -13.93
N MET A 118 18.98 5.79 -14.35
CA MET A 118 19.36 5.82 -15.76
C MET A 118 18.58 4.82 -16.61
N PHE A 119 18.28 3.64 -16.05
CA PHE A 119 17.35 2.70 -16.67
C PHE A 119 15.97 3.34 -16.86
N GLY A 120 15.41 3.96 -15.82
CA GLY A 120 14.10 4.63 -15.87
C GLY A 120 14.04 5.74 -16.91
N LEU A 121 15.06 6.62 -16.97
CA LEU A 121 15.13 7.69 -17.97
C LEU A 121 15.20 7.13 -19.40
N SER A 122 16.07 6.14 -19.64
CA SER A 122 16.18 5.51 -20.95
C SER A 122 14.90 4.80 -21.37
N CYS A 123 14.19 4.16 -20.42
CA CYS A 123 12.89 3.56 -20.68
C CYS A 123 11.79 4.61 -20.95
N ALA A 124 11.78 5.73 -20.22
CA ALA A 124 10.84 6.81 -20.50
C ALA A 124 10.99 7.36 -21.92
N LYS A 125 12.23 7.49 -22.38
CA LYS A 125 12.54 7.87 -23.78
C LYS A 125 12.15 6.78 -24.77
N ARG A 126 12.61 5.55 -24.54
CA ARG A 126 12.40 4.41 -25.44
C ARG A 126 10.92 4.08 -25.65
N TYR A 127 10.12 4.14 -24.58
CA TYR A 127 8.72 3.70 -24.60
C TYR A 127 7.70 4.85 -24.58
N GLY A 128 8.16 6.12 -24.50
CA GLY A 128 7.28 7.29 -24.54
C GLY A 128 6.59 7.57 -23.22
N GLY A 129 7.35 7.68 -22.13
CA GLY A 129 6.87 8.00 -20.79
C GLY A 129 7.39 9.33 -20.26
N MET A 130 7.13 9.57 -18.97
CA MET A 130 7.60 10.72 -18.21
C MET A 130 8.57 10.26 -17.12
N TYR A 131 9.66 11.02 -16.92
CA TYR A 131 10.64 10.72 -15.88
C TYR A 131 10.85 11.93 -14.98
N VAL A 132 10.62 11.72 -13.69
CA VAL A 132 10.80 12.72 -12.62
C VAL A 132 12.09 12.40 -11.87
N PRO A 133 13.13 13.26 -11.95
CA PRO A 133 14.40 13.03 -11.28
C PRO A 133 14.28 13.00 -9.75
N PRO A 134 15.30 12.46 -9.04
CA PRO A 134 15.33 12.44 -7.59
C PRO A 134 15.22 13.86 -6.99
N HIS A 135 14.64 13.96 -5.81
CA HIS A 135 14.45 15.18 -5.02
C HIS A 135 13.55 16.25 -5.64
N GLN A 136 12.87 15.98 -6.79
CA GLN A 136 11.93 16.91 -7.39
C GLN A 136 10.54 16.86 -6.76
N ALA A 137 10.02 15.64 -6.53
CA ALA A 137 8.76 15.42 -5.85
C ALA A 137 8.66 13.98 -5.36
N VAL A 138 7.87 13.76 -4.30
CA VAL A 138 7.38 12.42 -3.99
C VAL A 138 6.32 12.03 -5.02
N ILE A 139 6.21 10.72 -5.32
CA ILE A 139 5.35 10.20 -6.39
C ILE A 139 3.91 10.75 -6.33
N HIS A 140 3.29 10.74 -5.15
CA HIS A 140 1.89 11.15 -5.02
C HIS A 140 1.71 12.66 -5.12
N GLN A 141 2.69 13.46 -4.70
CA GLN A 141 2.59 14.90 -4.85
C GLN A 141 2.73 15.30 -6.31
N PHE A 142 3.69 14.72 -7.05
CA PHE A 142 3.79 14.92 -8.49
C PHE A 142 2.50 14.53 -9.22
N ALA A 143 1.92 13.39 -8.85
CA ALA A 143 0.67 12.93 -9.45
C ALA A 143 -0.51 13.89 -9.18
N ARG A 144 -0.61 14.44 -7.98
CA ARG A 144 -1.63 15.45 -7.61
C ARG A 144 -1.46 16.72 -8.44
N GLU A 145 -0.23 17.22 -8.53
CA GLU A 145 0.09 18.48 -9.23
C GLU A 145 -0.04 18.33 -10.76
N MET A 146 0.33 17.17 -11.35
CA MET A 146 0.51 17.03 -12.79
C MET A 146 -0.39 16.00 -13.49
N LEU A 147 -0.94 14.99 -12.78
CA LEU A 147 -1.63 13.86 -13.40
C LEU A 147 -3.11 13.76 -13.05
N ALA A 148 -3.49 14.06 -11.81
CA ALA A 148 -4.87 13.93 -11.34
C ALA A 148 -5.84 14.70 -12.23
N GLU A 149 -7.03 14.15 -12.48
CA GLU A 149 -8.07 14.71 -13.34
C GLU A 149 -9.44 14.17 -12.92
N GLY A 150 -10.44 15.04 -12.80
CA GLY A 150 -11.77 14.68 -12.32
C GLY A 150 -12.46 13.62 -13.18
N GLY A 151 -12.94 12.55 -12.55
CA GLY A 151 -13.63 11.44 -13.21
C GLY A 151 -12.71 10.44 -13.92
N LYS A 152 -11.39 10.57 -13.78
CA LYS A 152 -10.39 9.66 -14.34
C LYS A 152 -9.93 8.62 -13.33
N MET A 153 -9.26 7.57 -13.83
CA MET A 153 -8.67 6.53 -13.01
C MET A 153 -7.15 6.42 -13.21
N ILE A 154 -6.41 6.30 -12.10
CA ILE A 154 -4.95 6.13 -12.09
C ILE A 154 -4.57 4.86 -11.33
N LEU A 155 -3.71 4.03 -11.93
CA LEU A 155 -3.09 2.89 -11.25
C LEU A 155 -1.64 3.23 -10.90
N GLY A 156 -1.26 2.98 -9.66
CA GLY A 156 0.11 3.17 -9.19
C GLY A 156 0.71 1.93 -8.55
N SER A 157 2.02 1.83 -8.61
CA SER A 157 2.77 0.75 -7.94
C SER A 157 3.00 0.99 -6.45
N ASP A 158 2.61 2.15 -5.94
CA ASP A 158 2.63 2.48 -4.52
C ASP A 158 1.23 2.37 -3.90
N SER A 159 1.16 1.84 -2.68
CA SER A 159 -0.10 1.62 -1.97
C SER A 159 -0.86 2.90 -1.62
N HIS A 160 -0.16 4.04 -1.48
CA HIS A 160 -0.76 5.34 -1.20
C HIS A 160 -1.20 6.09 -2.47
N THR A 161 -1.35 5.39 -3.59
CA THR A 161 -1.97 5.92 -4.81
C THR A 161 -3.44 6.22 -4.55
N ARG A 162 -3.70 7.43 -4.02
CA ARG A 162 -5.00 7.96 -3.61
C ARG A 162 -5.08 9.41 -4.05
N TYR A 163 -6.00 9.71 -4.96
CA TYR A 163 -6.21 11.06 -5.52
C TYR A 163 -7.69 11.41 -5.56
N GLY A 164 -8.49 10.70 -4.75
CA GLY A 164 -9.93 10.87 -4.64
C GLY A 164 -10.35 12.28 -4.25
N ALA A 165 -9.58 12.92 -3.39
CA ALA A 165 -9.78 14.31 -2.98
C ALA A 165 -9.83 15.30 -4.18
N LEU A 166 -9.15 14.97 -5.26
CA LEU A 166 -9.11 15.74 -6.51
C LEU A 166 -10.10 15.23 -7.59
N GLY A 167 -10.99 14.31 -7.21
CA GLY A 167 -11.97 13.72 -8.12
C GLY A 167 -11.41 12.60 -9.02
N THR A 168 -10.20 12.10 -8.74
CA THR A 168 -9.56 11.01 -9.49
C THR A 168 -9.61 9.74 -8.67
N MET A 169 -10.29 8.70 -9.16
CA MET A 169 -10.26 7.39 -8.49
C MET A 169 -8.92 6.71 -8.76
N ALA A 170 -8.14 6.50 -7.71
CA ALA A 170 -6.80 5.97 -7.84
C ALA A 170 -6.63 4.70 -6.99
N MET A 171 -5.91 3.72 -7.55
CA MET A 171 -5.65 2.44 -6.90
C MET A 171 -4.16 2.16 -6.86
N GLY A 172 -3.69 1.70 -5.70
CA GLY A 172 -2.31 1.26 -5.52
C GLY A 172 -2.23 -0.25 -5.55
N GLU A 173 -1.48 -0.81 -6.50
CA GLU A 173 -1.38 -2.25 -6.71
C GLU A 173 0.08 -2.71 -6.85
N GLY A 174 0.30 -4.01 -7.01
CA GLY A 174 1.62 -4.56 -7.29
C GLY A 174 2.03 -4.39 -8.75
N GLY A 175 3.32 -4.59 -9.01
CA GLY A 175 3.89 -4.47 -10.34
C GLY A 175 3.17 -5.23 -11.44
N PRO A 176 2.77 -6.50 -11.24
CA PRO A 176 2.07 -7.28 -12.26
C PRO A 176 0.76 -6.67 -12.75
N GLU A 177 0.02 -5.94 -11.91
CA GLU A 177 -1.21 -5.26 -12.36
C GLU A 177 -0.89 -4.07 -13.28
N LEU A 178 0.22 -3.37 -13.03
CA LEU A 178 0.69 -2.34 -13.96
C LEU A 178 1.18 -2.97 -15.27
N VAL A 179 1.85 -4.13 -15.22
CA VAL A 179 2.26 -4.88 -16.41
C VAL A 179 1.04 -5.23 -17.28
N LYS A 180 -0.06 -5.65 -16.68
CA LYS A 180 -1.31 -5.91 -17.41
C LYS A 180 -1.77 -4.67 -18.17
N GLN A 181 -1.78 -3.49 -17.53
CA GLN A 181 -2.15 -2.24 -18.19
C GLN A 181 -1.16 -1.84 -19.29
N LEU A 182 0.15 -2.03 -19.07
CA LEU A 182 1.20 -1.79 -20.07
C LEU A 182 1.07 -2.70 -21.30
N LEU A 183 0.47 -3.87 -21.15
CA LEU A 183 0.16 -4.82 -22.21
C LEU A 183 -1.31 -4.71 -22.68
N GLU A 184 -1.97 -3.59 -22.40
CA GLU A 184 -3.35 -3.28 -22.79
C GLU A 184 -4.41 -4.29 -22.29
N ARG A 185 -4.10 -4.99 -21.18
CA ARG A 185 -5.03 -5.88 -20.48
C ARG A 185 -5.81 -5.12 -19.40
N THR A 186 -6.77 -5.78 -18.81
CA THR A 186 -7.68 -5.21 -17.83
C THR A 186 -7.27 -5.52 -16.38
N TYR A 187 -7.76 -4.71 -15.46
CA TYR A 187 -7.75 -4.97 -14.04
C TYR A 187 -9.13 -5.51 -13.66
N ASP A 188 -9.17 -6.78 -13.27
CA ASP A 188 -10.42 -7.50 -13.07
C ASP A 188 -10.80 -7.53 -11.59
N ILE A 189 -12.00 -7.05 -11.28
CA ILE A 189 -12.55 -7.03 -9.92
C ILE A 189 -14.08 -7.27 -9.95
N PRO A 190 -14.66 -7.88 -8.90
CA PRO A 190 -16.09 -7.79 -8.67
C PRO A 190 -16.46 -6.33 -8.40
N MET A 191 -17.71 -5.94 -8.70
CA MET A 191 -18.20 -4.60 -8.34
C MET A 191 -18.03 -4.37 -6.85
N PRO A 192 -17.21 -3.39 -6.42
CA PRO A 192 -16.99 -3.15 -5.00
C PRO A 192 -18.20 -2.49 -4.36
N GLY A 193 -18.45 -2.80 -3.08
CA GLY A 193 -19.37 -2.01 -2.27
C GLY A 193 -18.85 -0.58 -2.07
N VAL A 194 -19.78 0.34 -1.82
CA VAL A 194 -19.47 1.76 -1.61
C VAL A 194 -19.93 2.18 -0.21
N ILE A 195 -19.00 2.70 0.59
CA ILE A 195 -19.27 3.24 1.93
C ILE A 195 -19.22 4.76 1.88
N GLY A 196 -20.32 5.41 2.26
CA GLY A 196 -20.35 6.85 2.42
C GLY A 196 -19.53 7.29 3.65
N ILE A 197 -18.63 8.24 3.46
CA ILE A 197 -17.92 8.92 4.55
C ILE A 197 -18.52 10.32 4.63
N TYR A 198 -19.47 10.48 5.55
CA TYR A 198 -20.22 11.72 5.69
C TYR A 198 -19.51 12.66 6.65
N LEU A 199 -18.95 13.74 6.13
CA LEU A 199 -18.26 14.76 6.90
C LEU A 199 -19.24 15.89 7.26
N ASP A 200 -19.32 16.21 8.53
CA ASP A 200 -20.14 17.28 9.07
C ASP A 200 -19.31 18.24 9.94
N GLY A 201 -19.75 19.50 10.02
CA GLY A 201 -19.05 20.50 10.81
C GLY A 201 -17.75 20.99 10.19
N GLU A 202 -16.87 21.52 11.04
CA GLU A 202 -15.58 22.12 10.68
C GLU A 202 -14.53 21.76 11.74
N PRO A 203 -13.28 21.42 11.35
CA PRO A 203 -12.24 21.11 12.33
C PRO A 203 -11.93 22.28 13.27
N MET A 204 -11.65 21.99 14.52
CA MET A 204 -11.18 22.98 15.48
C MET A 204 -9.78 23.50 15.09
N PRO A 205 -9.42 24.74 15.44
CA PRO A 205 -8.04 25.21 15.30
C PRO A 205 -7.06 24.24 15.99
N GLY A 206 -5.93 23.94 15.34
CA GLY A 206 -4.94 22.98 15.85
C GLY A 206 -5.19 21.52 15.46
N VAL A 207 -6.38 21.18 14.95
CA VAL A 207 -6.69 19.85 14.42
C VAL A 207 -6.35 19.80 12.94
N GLY A 208 -5.51 18.84 12.54
CA GLY A 208 -5.06 18.70 11.16
C GLY A 208 -5.63 17.48 10.44
N PRO A 209 -5.28 17.28 9.16
CA PRO A 209 -5.81 16.18 8.36
C PRO A 209 -5.45 14.80 8.89
N GLN A 210 -4.26 14.66 9.49
CA GLN A 210 -3.84 13.38 10.08
C GLN A 210 -4.71 12.99 11.28
N ASP A 211 -5.18 13.96 12.07
CA ASP A 211 -6.06 13.68 13.21
C ASP A 211 -7.39 13.09 12.74
N VAL A 212 -7.99 13.67 11.70
CA VAL A 212 -9.22 13.16 11.09
C VAL A 212 -9.01 11.76 10.51
N ALA A 213 -7.91 11.57 9.78
CA ALA A 213 -7.57 10.29 9.17
C ALA A 213 -7.39 9.19 10.22
N LEU A 214 -6.62 9.46 11.28
CA LEU A 214 -6.38 8.49 12.37
C LEU A 214 -7.67 8.14 13.11
N ALA A 215 -8.55 9.11 13.35
CA ALA A 215 -9.85 8.86 13.96
C ALA A 215 -10.70 7.92 13.09
N ILE A 216 -10.72 8.12 11.78
CA ILE A 216 -11.44 7.23 10.84
C ILE A 216 -10.81 5.83 10.84
N ILE A 217 -9.48 5.72 10.71
CA ILE A 217 -8.76 4.43 10.71
C ILE A 217 -9.09 3.63 11.98
N GLY A 218 -9.02 4.27 13.15
CA GLY A 218 -9.34 3.63 14.42
C GLY A 218 -10.77 3.09 14.50
N ALA A 219 -11.71 3.77 13.85
CA ALA A 219 -13.12 3.36 13.85
C ALA A 219 -13.44 2.20 12.89
N VAL A 220 -12.70 2.05 11.77
CA VAL A 220 -13.09 1.15 10.68
C VAL A 220 -12.14 -0.01 10.40
N PHE A 221 -10.89 0.04 10.91
CA PHE A 221 -9.88 -0.96 10.56
C PHE A 221 -10.17 -2.32 11.21
N ASN A 222 -10.34 -2.37 12.54
CA ASN A 222 -10.44 -3.62 13.30
C ASN A 222 -11.68 -4.45 12.95
N ASN A 223 -12.77 -3.79 12.59
CA ASN A 223 -14.03 -4.43 12.20
C ASN A 223 -14.13 -4.70 10.68
N GLY A 224 -13.13 -4.24 9.89
CA GLY A 224 -13.12 -4.42 8.44
C GLY A 224 -14.26 -3.70 7.70
N TYR A 225 -14.83 -2.65 8.29
CA TYR A 225 -16.05 -1.99 7.80
C TYR A 225 -15.95 -1.50 6.34
N VAL A 226 -14.77 -1.02 5.94
CA VAL A 226 -14.48 -0.52 4.59
C VAL A 226 -13.56 -1.45 3.77
N LYS A 227 -13.23 -2.63 4.30
CA LYS A 227 -12.28 -3.56 3.65
C LYS A 227 -12.72 -3.92 2.23
N ASN A 228 -11.84 -3.71 1.24
CA ASN A 228 -12.07 -3.95 -0.18
C ASN A 228 -13.24 -3.17 -0.81
N LYS A 229 -13.75 -2.13 -0.15
CA LYS A 229 -14.82 -1.26 -0.63
C LYS A 229 -14.26 0.10 -1.05
N VAL A 230 -15.05 0.90 -1.76
CA VAL A 230 -14.70 2.29 -2.07
C VAL A 230 -15.24 3.19 -0.97
N MET A 231 -14.40 4.10 -0.47
CA MET A 231 -14.80 5.16 0.47
C MET A 231 -15.18 6.39 -0.33
N GLU A 232 -16.46 6.80 -0.28
CA GLU A 232 -16.96 7.98 -0.98
C GLU A 232 -17.24 9.10 0.02
N PHE A 233 -16.44 10.18 -0.05
CA PHE A 233 -16.52 11.31 0.88
C PHE A 233 -17.55 12.34 0.42
N VAL A 234 -18.54 12.55 1.27
CA VAL A 234 -19.72 13.39 1.02
C VAL A 234 -20.06 14.24 2.25
N GLY A 235 -21.14 14.97 2.18
CA GLY A 235 -21.64 15.79 3.28
C GLY A 235 -21.16 17.24 3.25
N PRO A 236 -21.74 18.13 4.06
CA PRO A 236 -21.48 19.56 4.06
C PRO A 236 -20.09 19.95 4.56
N GLY A 237 -19.50 19.14 5.44
CA GLY A 237 -18.16 19.34 5.98
C GLY A 237 -17.06 19.32 4.91
N VAL A 238 -17.28 18.61 3.78
CA VAL A 238 -16.32 18.58 2.66
C VAL A 238 -15.96 20.00 2.20
N SER A 239 -16.94 20.86 2.01
CA SER A 239 -16.71 22.24 1.54
C SER A 239 -16.00 23.13 2.56
N LYS A 240 -15.88 22.69 3.83
CA LYS A 240 -15.12 23.41 4.87
C LYS A 240 -13.61 23.18 4.77
N LEU A 241 -13.20 22.05 4.19
CA LEU A 241 -11.81 21.63 4.09
C LEU A 241 -11.14 22.20 2.83
N SER A 242 -9.89 22.67 2.96
CA SER A 242 -9.06 23.02 1.80
C SER A 242 -8.71 21.78 0.96
N ALA A 243 -8.20 21.98 -0.25
CA ALA A 243 -7.71 20.88 -1.08
C ALA A 243 -6.58 20.09 -0.39
N ASP A 244 -5.59 20.78 0.20
CA ASP A 244 -4.48 20.15 0.93
C ASP A 244 -4.98 19.32 2.12
N TYR A 245 -5.97 19.83 2.85
CA TYR A 245 -6.55 19.10 3.99
C TYR A 245 -7.24 17.81 3.55
N ARG A 246 -8.06 17.88 2.47
CA ARG A 246 -8.70 16.67 1.89
C ARG A 246 -7.67 15.67 1.40
N ILE A 247 -6.61 16.12 0.74
CA ILE A 247 -5.49 15.30 0.25
C ILE A 247 -4.82 14.56 1.41
N GLY A 248 -4.61 15.24 2.54
CA GLY A 248 -4.02 14.64 3.75
C GLY A 248 -4.87 13.52 4.35
N ILE A 249 -6.21 13.67 4.35
CA ILE A 249 -7.12 12.60 4.79
C ILE A 249 -7.12 11.47 3.75
N ASP A 250 -7.26 11.81 2.46
CA ASP A 250 -7.45 10.86 1.37
C ASP A 250 -6.30 9.85 1.25
N VAL A 251 -5.07 10.31 1.36
CA VAL A 251 -3.88 9.43 1.28
C VAL A 251 -3.84 8.38 2.38
N MET A 252 -4.37 8.68 3.55
CA MET A 252 -4.41 7.78 4.69
C MET A 252 -5.52 6.73 4.61
N THR A 253 -6.46 6.84 3.66
CA THR A 253 -7.50 5.82 3.45
C THR A 253 -6.90 4.45 3.11
N THR A 254 -5.70 4.40 2.57
CA THR A 254 -4.96 3.15 2.34
C THR A 254 -4.84 2.31 3.61
N GLU A 255 -4.67 2.94 4.77
CA GLU A 255 -4.48 2.27 6.05
C GLU A 255 -5.79 1.70 6.64
N THR A 256 -6.92 1.90 5.98
CA THR A 256 -8.21 1.28 6.31
C THR A 256 -8.44 -0.05 5.58
N THR A 257 -7.53 -0.47 4.71
CA THR A 257 -7.67 -1.61 3.78
C THR A 257 -8.76 -1.44 2.72
N CYS A 258 -9.26 -0.23 2.48
CA CYS A 258 -10.21 0.04 1.41
C CYS A 258 -9.57 -0.20 0.01
N LEU A 259 -10.41 -0.46 -0.98
CA LEU A 259 -9.96 -0.62 -2.37
C LEU A 259 -9.50 0.71 -2.96
N SER A 260 -10.31 1.75 -2.79
CA SER A 260 -10.04 3.10 -3.29
C SER A 260 -10.85 4.13 -2.51
N SER A 261 -10.64 5.40 -2.83
CA SER A 261 -11.39 6.53 -2.30
C SER A 261 -11.78 7.50 -3.41
N ILE A 262 -12.88 8.21 -3.23
CA ILE A 262 -13.35 9.28 -4.11
C ILE A 262 -14.11 10.32 -3.29
N TRP A 263 -14.04 11.57 -3.69
CA TRP A 263 -14.68 12.68 -3.00
C TRP A 263 -15.60 13.44 -3.96
N ARG A 264 -16.67 14.02 -3.43
CA ARG A 264 -17.35 15.08 -4.15
C ARG A 264 -16.39 16.25 -4.37
N THR A 265 -16.50 16.90 -5.53
CA THR A 265 -15.67 18.05 -5.88
C THR A 265 -16.46 19.36 -5.79
N ASP A 266 -15.76 20.46 -5.62
CA ASP A 266 -16.33 21.79 -5.49
C ASP A 266 -15.34 22.87 -5.99
N ASP A 267 -15.67 24.15 -5.74
CA ASP A 267 -14.87 25.30 -6.18
C ASP A 267 -13.44 25.29 -5.62
N LYS A 268 -13.18 24.69 -4.42
CA LYS A 268 -11.84 24.58 -3.87
C LYS A 268 -10.98 23.62 -4.69
N ILE A 269 -11.54 22.55 -5.20
CA ILE A 269 -10.84 21.62 -6.09
C ILE A 269 -10.66 22.24 -7.48
N LYS A 270 -11.64 23.02 -7.94
CA LYS A 270 -11.49 23.81 -9.16
C LYS A 270 -10.33 24.82 -9.03
N GLU A 271 -10.27 25.58 -7.94
CA GLU A 271 -9.16 26.49 -7.64
C GLU A 271 -7.81 25.78 -7.61
N PHE A 272 -7.74 24.57 -7.00
CA PHE A 272 -6.52 23.75 -7.00
C PHE A 272 -6.03 23.50 -8.42
N TYR A 273 -6.89 23.06 -9.34
CA TYR A 273 -6.52 22.83 -10.73
C TYR A 273 -6.14 24.13 -11.47
N GLU A 274 -6.80 25.23 -11.18
CA GLU A 274 -6.48 26.56 -11.74
C GLU A 274 -5.09 27.03 -11.31
N ILE A 275 -4.75 26.92 -10.02
CA ILE A 275 -3.43 27.24 -9.47
C ILE A 275 -2.32 26.43 -10.18
N HIS A 276 -2.59 25.17 -10.49
CA HIS A 276 -1.64 24.29 -11.19
C HIS A 276 -1.66 24.47 -12.72
N GLY A 277 -2.38 25.45 -13.26
CA GLY A 277 -2.49 25.71 -14.70
C GLY A 277 -3.22 24.60 -15.46
N ARG A 278 -4.11 23.85 -14.77
CA ARG A 278 -4.81 22.67 -15.28
C ARG A 278 -6.33 22.77 -15.10
N ALA A 279 -6.89 23.97 -15.29
CA ALA A 279 -8.32 24.21 -15.11
C ALA A 279 -9.23 23.21 -15.85
N GLY A 280 -8.81 22.74 -17.04
CA GLY A 280 -9.54 21.73 -17.81
C GLY A 280 -9.56 20.33 -17.19
N ALA A 281 -8.74 20.05 -16.16
CA ALA A 281 -8.74 18.79 -15.42
C ALA A 281 -9.84 18.74 -14.34
N TYR A 282 -10.47 19.85 -14.02
CA TYR A 282 -11.60 19.88 -13.09
C TYR A 282 -12.84 19.24 -13.69
N LYS A 283 -13.53 18.45 -12.90
CA LYS A 283 -14.88 17.96 -13.18
C LYS A 283 -15.69 18.02 -11.90
N GLU A 284 -16.88 18.54 -11.99
CA GLU A 284 -17.83 18.50 -10.88
C GLU A 284 -18.34 17.07 -10.68
N LEU A 285 -18.19 16.55 -9.48
CA LEU A 285 -18.60 15.22 -9.07
C LEU A 285 -19.45 15.33 -7.80
N ASN A 286 -20.70 14.89 -7.90
CA ASN A 286 -21.63 14.83 -6.79
C ASN A 286 -22.41 13.51 -6.84
N PRO A 287 -22.84 12.95 -5.69
CA PRO A 287 -23.80 11.87 -5.69
C PRO A 287 -25.15 12.34 -6.26
N ALA A 288 -25.95 11.40 -6.77
CA ALA A 288 -27.30 11.68 -7.24
C ALA A 288 -28.21 12.18 -6.11
N ALA A 289 -29.39 12.73 -6.47
CA ALA A 289 -30.36 13.25 -5.49
C ALA A 289 -30.84 12.19 -4.48
N VAL A 290 -30.92 10.93 -4.92
CA VAL A 290 -31.13 9.77 -4.03
C VAL A 290 -30.01 8.79 -4.33
N THR A 291 -29.13 8.55 -3.35
CA THR A 291 -27.97 7.68 -3.48
C THR A 291 -27.96 6.67 -2.36
N TYR A 292 -27.74 5.40 -2.67
CA TYR A 292 -27.60 4.34 -1.68
C TYR A 292 -26.15 3.95 -1.46
N TYR A 293 -25.75 3.84 -0.20
CA TYR A 293 -24.45 3.34 0.25
C TYR A 293 -24.64 2.05 1.06
N ASP A 294 -23.72 1.08 0.90
CA ASP A 294 -23.73 -0.18 1.66
C ASP A 294 -23.49 -0.01 3.18
N GLY A 295 -23.17 1.18 3.60
CA GLY A 295 -22.96 1.63 4.94
C GLY A 295 -22.49 3.07 4.97
N MET A 296 -22.39 3.67 6.15
CA MET A 296 -21.94 5.06 6.29
C MET A 296 -21.13 5.25 7.56
N VAL A 297 -20.06 6.02 7.42
CA VAL A 297 -19.26 6.55 8.52
C VAL A 297 -19.60 8.04 8.65
N TYR A 298 -20.32 8.40 9.70
CA TYR A 298 -20.58 9.80 10.03
C TYR A 298 -19.44 10.34 10.87
N VAL A 299 -18.85 11.45 10.45
CA VAL A 299 -17.71 12.11 11.10
C VAL A 299 -18.08 13.54 11.43
N ASP A 300 -18.22 13.83 12.72
CA ASP A 300 -18.37 15.20 13.25
C ASP A 300 -16.98 15.82 13.40
N LEU A 301 -16.57 16.61 12.41
CA LEU A 301 -15.25 17.27 12.35
C LEU A 301 -15.01 18.18 13.57
N SER A 302 -16.06 18.81 14.11
CA SER A 302 -15.96 19.72 15.25
C SER A 302 -15.59 19.03 16.56
N LYS A 303 -15.69 17.69 16.61
CA LYS A 303 -15.37 16.88 17.79
C LYS A 303 -14.09 16.06 17.65
N ILE A 304 -13.41 16.15 16.52
CA ILE A 304 -12.08 15.55 16.36
C ILE A 304 -11.10 16.34 17.21
N GLN A 305 -10.25 15.63 17.91
CA GLN A 305 -9.16 16.17 18.73
C GLN A 305 -7.80 15.78 18.11
N PRO A 306 -6.70 16.40 18.54
CA PRO A 306 -5.37 15.91 18.16
C PRO A 306 -5.18 14.46 18.54
N MET A 307 -4.82 13.63 17.54
CA MET A 307 -4.71 12.18 17.63
C MET A 307 -3.26 11.72 17.61
N ILE A 308 -3.04 10.54 18.17
CA ILE A 308 -1.79 9.79 18.06
C ILE A 308 -2.10 8.33 17.79
N ALA A 309 -1.43 7.75 16.79
CA ALA A 309 -1.44 6.29 16.59
C ALA A 309 -0.16 5.70 17.17
N MET A 310 -0.29 4.96 18.25
CA MET A 310 0.82 4.32 18.96
C MET A 310 1.38 3.12 18.18
N PRO A 311 2.66 2.74 18.40
CA PRO A 311 3.23 1.56 17.77
C PRO A 311 2.38 0.30 18.02
N PHE A 312 2.28 -0.66 17.09
CA PHE A 312 2.96 -0.71 15.78
C PHE A 312 1.96 -0.78 14.62
N HIS A 313 0.81 -0.12 14.74
CA HIS A 313 -0.18 -0.07 13.66
C HIS A 313 -0.93 1.27 13.64
N PRO A 314 -1.29 1.82 12.45
CA PRO A 314 -2.03 3.08 12.35
C PRO A 314 -3.41 3.07 13.02
N SER A 315 -3.99 1.90 13.30
CA SER A 315 -5.27 1.75 14.01
C SER A 315 -5.16 1.77 15.54
N ASN A 316 -3.94 1.78 16.09
CA ASN A 316 -3.75 1.85 17.54
C ASN A 316 -3.84 3.30 18.03
N VAL A 317 -5.02 3.89 17.90
CA VAL A 317 -5.25 5.33 18.04
C VAL A 317 -5.82 5.73 19.38
N TYR A 318 -5.38 6.89 19.85
CA TYR A 318 -5.86 7.60 21.03
C TYR A 318 -5.90 9.10 20.71
N THR A 319 -6.71 9.87 21.46
CA THR A 319 -6.44 11.31 21.52
C THR A 319 -5.16 11.53 22.31
N ILE A 320 -4.41 12.62 22.03
CA ILE A 320 -3.19 12.92 22.80
C ILE A 320 -3.51 13.10 24.27
N HIS A 321 -4.64 13.75 24.60
CA HIS A 321 -5.08 13.92 25.99
C HIS A 321 -5.43 12.59 26.66
N GLU A 322 -6.15 11.69 25.98
CA GLU A 322 -6.45 10.35 26.48
C GLU A 322 -5.17 9.56 26.82
N LEU A 323 -4.17 9.64 25.93
CA LEU A 323 -2.86 9.05 26.19
C LEU A 323 -2.18 9.67 27.43
N GLN A 324 -2.21 10.99 27.58
CA GLN A 324 -1.60 11.70 28.70
C GLN A 324 -2.30 11.35 30.02
N ASP A 325 -3.63 11.29 30.04
CA ASP A 325 -4.44 10.98 31.23
C ASP A 325 -4.29 9.52 31.69
N ASN A 326 -4.01 8.59 30.76
CA ASN A 326 -3.89 7.15 31.02
C ASN A 326 -2.50 6.62 30.62
N LEU A 327 -1.46 7.46 30.76
CA LEU A 327 -0.16 7.25 30.16
C LEU A 327 0.44 5.87 30.43
N MET A 328 0.56 5.47 31.70
CA MET A 328 1.24 4.23 32.06
C MET A 328 0.46 2.98 31.61
N ASP A 329 -0.85 3.00 31.64
CA ASP A 329 -1.70 1.88 31.24
C ASP A 329 -1.66 1.67 29.72
N ILE A 330 -1.69 2.77 28.93
CA ILE A 330 -1.61 2.70 27.47
C ILE A 330 -0.20 2.27 27.04
N LEU A 331 0.86 2.77 27.67
CA LEU A 331 2.22 2.32 27.36
C LEU A 331 2.44 0.84 27.71
N ASP A 332 1.85 0.37 28.80
CA ASP A 332 1.90 -1.05 29.19
C ASP A 332 1.18 -1.95 28.16
N ASP A 333 0.02 -1.52 27.68
CA ASP A 333 -0.71 -2.22 26.61
C ASP A 333 0.09 -2.23 25.29
N CYS A 334 0.72 -1.11 24.92
CA CYS A 334 1.59 -1.05 23.76
C CYS A 334 2.79 -2.01 23.87
N GLU A 335 3.44 -2.08 25.04
CA GLU A 335 4.56 -2.99 25.28
C GLU A 335 4.11 -4.46 25.19
N LYS A 336 2.92 -4.82 25.74
CA LYS A 336 2.34 -6.16 25.64
C LYS A 336 2.04 -6.57 24.20
N LYS A 337 1.42 -5.67 23.44
CA LYS A 337 1.15 -5.88 22.00
C LYS A 337 2.44 -6.03 21.21
N ALA A 338 3.46 -5.23 21.54
CA ALA A 338 4.77 -5.30 20.91
C ALA A 338 5.50 -6.64 21.16
N LEU A 339 5.40 -7.20 22.37
CA LEU A 339 5.98 -8.51 22.65
C LEU A 339 5.43 -9.60 21.73
N VAL A 340 4.14 -9.55 21.41
CA VAL A 340 3.52 -10.47 20.45
C VAL A 340 4.02 -10.19 19.03
N SER A 341 4.00 -8.94 18.57
CA SER A 341 4.39 -8.57 17.21
C SER A 341 5.88 -8.77 16.92
N LEU A 342 6.73 -8.74 17.95
CA LEU A 342 8.19 -8.89 17.86
C LEU A 342 8.66 -10.27 18.30
N ASP A 343 7.76 -11.23 18.58
CA ASP A 343 8.06 -12.59 19.04
C ASP A 343 9.07 -12.66 20.20
N GLY A 344 9.09 -11.65 21.06
CA GLY A 344 10.06 -11.56 22.14
C GLY A 344 11.52 -11.44 21.71
N GLN A 345 11.82 -11.16 20.44
CA GLN A 345 13.19 -11.07 19.91
C GLN A 345 13.99 -9.90 20.50
N VAL A 346 13.30 -8.86 20.95
CA VAL A 346 13.90 -7.65 21.57
C VAL A 346 13.08 -7.20 22.77
N ASP A 347 13.77 -6.56 23.73
CA ASP A 347 13.16 -5.98 24.92
C ASP A 347 12.64 -4.56 24.61
N PHE A 348 11.42 -4.48 24.09
CA PHE A 348 10.77 -3.20 23.78
C PHE A 348 10.22 -2.55 25.05
N LYS A 349 10.72 -1.35 25.39
CA LYS A 349 10.38 -0.60 26.62
C LYS A 349 10.02 0.85 26.35
N LEU A 350 8.77 1.10 26.06
CA LEU A 350 8.26 2.44 25.81
C LEU A 350 8.06 3.24 27.10
N LYS A 351 7.76 2.59 28.23
CA LYS A 351 7.63 3.24 29.55
C LYS A 351 8.91 3.96 30.00
N ASN A 352 10.08 3.56 29.48
CA ASN A 352 11.34 4.26 29.75
C ASN A 352 11.40 5.68 29.14
N LYS A 353 10.46 6.04 28.26
CA LYS A 353 10.32 7.39 27.70
C LYS A 353 9.52 8.34 28.59
N VAL A 354 9.03 7.89 29.73
CA VAL A 354 8.34 8.77 30.69
C VAL A 354 9.37 9.53 31.53
N ARG A 355 9.37 10.86 31.39
CA ARG A 355 10.24 11.79 32.14
C ARG A 355 9.34 12.77 32.85
N ASN A 356 9.52 12.91 34.18
CA ASN A 356 8.73 13.82 35.03
C ASN A 356 7.20 13.62 34.86
N GLY A 357 6.74 12.37 34.69
CA GLY A 357 5.33 12.03 34.49
C GLY A 357 4.77 12.36 33.12
N LYS A 358 5.59 12.74 32.15
CA LYS A 358 5.21 13.05 30.77
C LYS A 358 5.96 12.16 29.78
N LEU A 359 5.32 11.84 28.67
CA LEU A 359 5.95 11.10 27.58
C LEU A 359 6.94 12.01 26.85
N TYR A 360 8.19 11.57 26.76
CA TYR A 360 9.24 12.23 26.02
C TYR A 360 9.47 11.55 24.66
N VAL A 361 9.67 12.34 23.64
CA VAL A 361 9.89 11.95 22.25
C VAL A 361 11.30 12.31 21.84
N ASP A 362 11.99 11.40 21.16
CA ASP A 362 13.39 11.63 20.73
C ASP A 362 13.46 12.29 19.35
N GLN A 363 12.46 12.09 18.49
CA GLN A 363 12.50 12.57 17.11
C GLN A 363 11.11 12.95 16.61
N GLY A 364 11.00 14.08 15.92
CA GLY A 364 9.85 14.49 15.13
C GLY A 364 10.17 14.52 13.64
N ILE A 365 9.25 14.03 12.80
CA ILE A 365 9.38 14.07 11.34
C ILE A 365 8.08 14.51 10.69
N ILE A 366 8.16 15.49 9.79
CA ILE A 366 7.07 15.92 8.92
C ILE A 366 7.50 15.62 7.49
N ALA A 367 6.91 14.59 6.86
CA ALA A 367 7.44 14.08 5.60
C ALA A 367 6.40 13.41 4.70
N GLY A 368 6.79 13.17 3.47
CA GLY A 368 6.08 12.35 2.51
C GLY A 368 4.81 12.99 1.97
N CYS A 369 3.99 12.15 1.36
CA CYS A 369 2.74 12.56 0.72
C CYS A 369 1.62 12.95 1.70
N ALA A 370 1.74 12.58 2.97
CA ALA A 370 0.79 12.96 4.03
C ALA A 370 1.23 14.24 4.74
N GLY A 371 2.49 14.30 5.24
CA GLY A 371 2.97 15.41 6.06
C GLY A 371 3.57 16.59 5.28
N GLY A 372 4.19 16.32 4.12
CA GLY A 372 4.99 17.30 3.37
C GLY A 372 4.19 18.33 2.55
N GLY A 373 2.87 18.42 2.73
CA GLY A 373 2.01 19.41 2.07
C GLY A 373 2.28 20.85 2.54
N PHE A 374 1.95 21.81 1.68
CA PHE A 374 2.21 23.23 1.93
C PHE A 374 1.56 23.74 3.22
N GLU A 375 0.27 23.47 3.40
CA GLU A 375 -0.50 23.94 4.57
C GLU A 375 0.01 23.31 5.89
N ASN A 376 0.39 22.03 5.87
CA ASN A 376 0.94 21.35 7.05
C ASN A 376 2.25 21.98 7.51
N ILE A 377 3.16 22.26 6.57
CA ILE A 377 4.46 22.85 6.89
C ILE A 377 4.31 24.32 7.31
N CYS A 378 3.40 25.08 6.68
CA CYS A 378 3.08 26.44 7.13
C CYS A 378 2.56 26.46 8.57
N ALA A 379 1.63 25.55 8.90
CA ALA A 379 1.09 25.44 10.25
C ALA A 379 2.18 25.07 11.27
N ALA A 380 3.06 24.13 10.94
CA ALA A 380 4.18 23.76 11.80
C ALA A 380 5.15 24.93 12.01
N ALA A 381 5.47 25.68 10.94
CA ALA A 381 6.33 26.86 11.03
C ALA A 381 5.73 27.96 11.93
N ASP A 382 4.41 28.20 11.83
CA ASP A 382 3.74 29.19 12.67
C ASP A 382 3.70 28.81 14.16
N ILE A 383 3.46 27.53 14.46
CA ILE A 383 3.49 27.01 15.83
C ILE A 383 4.90 27.12 16.43
N LEU A 384 5.92 26.89 15.62
CA LEU A 384 7.32 26.92 16.06
C LEU A 384 7.94 28.32 16.07
N LYS A 385 7.30 29.31 15.45
CA LYS A 385 7.85 30.63 15.26
C LYS A 385 8.29 31.28 16.61
N GLY A 386 9.57 31.61 16.70
CA GLY A 386 10.17 32.20 17.91
C GLY A 386 10.44 31.20 19.04
N ALA A 387 10.15 29.91 18.84
CA ALA A 387 10.50 28.83 19.76
C ALA A 387 11.91 28.27 19.45
N SER A 388 12.36 27.35 20.29
CA SER A 388 13.55 26.53 20.07
C SER A 388 13.23 25.09 20.39
N ILE A 389 13.64 24.16 19.53
CA ILE A 389 13.48 22.71 19.79
C ILE A 389 14.44 22.22 20.90
N GLY A 390 15.34 23.10 21.39
CA GLY A 390 16.33 22.76 22.40
C GLY A 390 17.63 22.22 21.80
N ALA A 391 18.61 21.99 22.70
CA ALA A 391 19.93 21.45 22.36
C ALA A 391 20.16 20.07 23.02
N ASP A 392 19.09 19.37 23.34
CA ASP A 392 19.09 18.05 23.95
C ASP A 392 18.82 16.95 22.88
N GLU A 393 18.33 15.82 23.29
CA GLU A 393 18.15 14.61 22.44
C GLU A 393 17.12 14.79 21.31
N PHE A 394 16.11 15.65 21.51
CA PHE A 394 15.04 15.83 20.52
C PHE A 394 15.54 16.44 19.20
N THR A 395 15.13 15.87 18.09
CA THR A 395 15.41 16.38 16.73
C THR A 395 14.13 16.53 15.91
N LEU A 396 14.11 17.49 14.97
CA LEU A 396 13.00 17.68 14.04
C LEU A 396 13.51 17.76 12.60
N SER A 397 12.99 16.88 11.72
CA SER A 397 13.24 16.95 10.28
C SER A 397 11.95 17.24 9.52
N VAL A 398 12.02 18.14 8.52
CA VAL A 398 10.89 18.55 7.67
C VAL A 398 11.24 18.33 6.20
N TYR A 399 10.36 17.63 5.48
CA TYR A 399 10.52 17.27 4.07
C TYR A 399 9.33 17.79 3.26
N PRO A 400 9.41 18.95 2.59
CA PRO A 400 8.40 19.37 1.64
C PRO A 400 8.20 18.30 0.54
N ALA A 401 6.95 18.02 0.18
CA ALA A 401 6.63 16.91 -0.71
C ALA A 401 7.03 17.13 -2.17
N SER A 402 7.31 18.38 -2.57
CA SER A 402 7.81 18.72 -3.91
C SER A 402 8.67 19.98 -3.91
N THR A 403 9.48 20.14 -4.95
CA THR A 403 10.28 21.36 -5.16
C THR A 403 9.40 22.61 -5.33
N PRO A 404 8.24 22.60 -6.03
CA PRO A 404 7.33 23.73 -6.02
C PRO A 404 6.88 24.15 -4.61
N ILE A 405 6.51 23.19 -3.75
CA ILE A 405 6.17 23.46 -2.33
C ILE A 405 7.37 24.06 -1.60
N TYR A 406 8.55 23.42 -1.73
CA TYR A 406 9.78 23.88 -1.10
C TYR A 406 10.09 25.35 -1.47
N MET A 407 10.01 25.67 -2.76
CA MET A 407 10.28 27.02 -3.28
C MET A 407 9.28 28.03 -2.72
N GLU A 408 7.99 27.68 -2.66
CA GLU A 408 6.97 28.57 -2.14
C GLU A 408 7.11 28.83 -0.64
N LEU A 409 7.47 27.80 0.13
CA LEU A 409 7.83 27.94 1.55
C LEU A 409 9.05 28.87 1.74
N ALA A 410 10.05 28.79 0.83
CA ALA A 410 11.22 29.66 0.86
C ALA A 410 10.83 31.12 0.59
N LYS A 411 10.01 31.37 -0.44
CA LYS A 411 9.54 32.72 -0.80
C LYS A 411 8.72 33.38 0.31
N ASN A 412 7.95 32.59 1.06
CA ASN A 412 7.11 33.07 2.16
C ASN A 412 7.83 33.12 3.52
N GLY A 413 9.13 32.79 3.57
CA GLY A 413 9.93 32.83 4.80
C GLY A 413 9.69 31.67 5.77
N LYS A 414 8.78 30.73 5.46
CA LYS A 414 8.46 29.61 6.35
C LYS A 414 9.64 28.66 6.60
N LEU A 415 10.54 28.52 5.62
CA LEU A 415 11.78 27.76 5.83
C LEU A 415 12.71 28.44 6.82
N ALA A 416 12.83 29.77 6.77
CA ALA A 416 13.63 30.51 7.73
C ALA A 416 13.05 30.36 9.15
N ASP A 417 11.72 30.56 9.30
CA ASP A 417 11.05 30.36 10.59
C ASP A 417 11.33 28.98 11.20
N LEU A 418 11.32 27.90 10.38
CA LEU A 418 11.66 26.54 10.83
C LEU A 418 13.13 26.39 11.20
N MET A 419 14.04 26.85 10.33
CA MET A 419 15.49 26.67 10.55
C MET A 419 16.00 27.44 11.76
N GLU A 420 15.44 28.60 12.04
CA GLU A 420 15.76 29.39 13.24
C GLU A 420 15.44 28.66 14.54
N THR A 421 14.49 27.74 14.55
CA THR A 421 14.15 26.91 15.72
C THR A 421 15.11 25.76 15.98
N GLY A 422 15.97 25.43 15.02
CA GLY A 422 16.86 24.26 15.01
C GLY A 422 16.33 23.07 14.21
N ALA A 423 15.17 23.19 13.53
CA ALA A 423 14.66 22.16 12.65
C ALA A 423 15.53 22.00 11.38
N ILE A 424 15.65 20.77 10.88
CA ILE A 424 16.38 20.45 9.65
C ILE A 424 15.39 20.35 8.49
N VAL A 425 15.53 21.24 7.50
CA VAL A 425 14.69 21.18 6.29
C VAL A 425 15.43 20.47 5.18
N LYS A 426 14.79 19.48 4.57
CA LYS A 426 15.35 18.62 3.51
C LYS A 426 14.48 18.69 2.26
N THR A 427 14.95 18.09 1.16
CA THR A 427 14.24 18.05 -0.12
C THR A 427 13.22 16.89 -0.18
N ALA A 428 12.39 16.83 -1.21
CA ALA A 428 11.38 15.80 -1.40
C ALA A 428 12.01 14.39 -1.43
N PHE A 429 11.59 13.55 -0.49
CA PHE A 429 12.12 12.20 -0.31
C PHE A 429 11.16 11.35 0.51
N CYS A 430 10.90 10.11 0.06
CA CYS A 430 10.03 9.16 0.78
C CYS A 430 10.75 8.36 1.86
N GLY A 431 12.07 8.42 1.94
CA GLY A 431 12.91 7.61 2.84
C GLY A 431 12.42 7.49 4.27
N PRO A 432 12.06 8.59 4.95
CA PRO A 432 11.56 8.55 6.32
C PRO A 432 10.27 7.74 6.51
N CYS A 433 9.47 7.59 5.46
CA CYS A 433 8.21 6.83 5.54
C CYS A 433 8.40 5.31 5.53
N PHE A 434 9.60 4.81 5.15
CA PHE A 434 9.83 3.36 5.01
C PHE A 434 11.22 2.89 5.51
N GLY A 435 11.91 3.72 6.30
CA GLY A 435 13.16 3.33 6.99
C GLY A 435 14.43 3.45 6.16
N ALA A 436 14.46 4.27 5.11
CA ALA A 436 15.64 4.59 4.32
C ALA A 436 16.22 5.98 4.60
N GLY A 437 15.76 6.68 5.62
CA GLY A 437 16.28 7.98 6.06
C GLY A 437 15.77 8.38 7.43
N ASP A 438 16.54 9.18 8.15
CA ASP A 438 16.23 9.63 9.52
C ASP A 438 15.91 8.48 10.48
N THR A 439 16.69 7.40 10.40
CA THR A 439 16.58 6.28 11.34
C THR A 439 16.96 6.76 12.73
N PRO A 440 16.08 6.60 13.75
CA PRO A 440 16.37 7.05 15.09
C PRO A 440 17.35 6.12 15.82
N ALA A 441 17.84 6.53 16.98
CA ALA A 441 18.70 5.71 17.82
C ALA A 441 17.97 4.46 18.36
N ASN A 442 18.74 3.48 18.82
CA ASN A 442 18.17 2.31 19.50
C ASN A 442 17.33 2.73 20.71
N ASN A 443 16.16 2.13 20.89
CA ASN A 443 15.14 2.46 21.87
C ASN A 443 14.55 3.90 21.76
N ALA A 444 14.80 4.61 20.68
CA ALA A 444 14.18 5.92 20.46
C ALA A 444 12.69 5.79 20.13
N PHE A 445 11.95 6.82 20.52
CA PHE A 445 10.55 7.01 20.17
C PHE A 445 10.41 8.21 19.23
N SER A 446 9.94 7.95 18.00
CA SER A 446 9.76 8.94 16.94
C SER A 446 8.29 9.24 16.72
N ILE A 447 7.93 10.52 16.58
CA ILE A 447 6.59 10.92 16.12
C ILE A 447 6.67 11.42 14.68
N ARG A 448 5.77 10.94 13.81
CA ARG A 448 5.85 11.26 12.39
C ARG A 448 4.49 11.62 11.80
N HIS A 449 4.46 12.70 11.04
CA HIS A 449 3.41 12.91 10.05
C HIS A 449 3.85 12.21 8.76
N SER A 450 3.62 10.93 8.72
CA SER A 450 3.85 10.01 7.62
C SER A 450 2.69 9.00 7.60
N THR A 451 2.81 7.90 6.87
CA THR A 451 1.65 7.04 6.63
C THR A 451 1.59 5.79 7.49
N ARG A 452 2.74 5.26 7.99
CA ARG A 452 2.79 3.96 8.69
C ARG A 452 3.77 3.96 9.86
N ASN A 453 3.45 3.12 10.85
CA ASN A 453 4.25 2.90 12.05
C ASN A 453 4.44 1.41 12.39
N PHE A 454 4.50 0.54 11.36
CA PHE A 454 4.75 -0.89 11.53
C PHE A 454 6.09 -1.17 12.21
N PRO A 455 6.30 -2.39 12.80
CA PRO A 455 7.58 -2.76 13.40
C PRO A 455 8.76 -2.54 12.45
N ASN A 456 9.84 -1.96 12.97
CA ASN A 456 11.09 -1.68 12.24
C ASN A 456 10.95 -0.81 10.98
N ARG A 457 9.80 -0.17 10.79
CA ARG A 457 9.56 0.69 9.61
C ARG A 457 10.39 1.95 9.62
N GLU A 458 10.89 2.36 10.76
CA GLU A 458 11.80 3.50 10.93
C GLU A 458 13.25 3.17 10.55
N GLY A 459 13.59 1.90 10.33
CA GLY A 459 14.90 1.45 9.86
C GLY A 459 15.75 0.70 10.88
N SER A 460 15.27 0.46 12.12
CA SER A 460 15.96 -0.39 13.08
C SER A 460 16.05 -1.84 12.58
N LYS A 461 17.12 -2.55 12.96
CA LYS A 461 17.40 -3.94 12.55
C LYS A 461 17.33 -4.86 13.75
N ILE A 462 16.25 -5.61 13.87
CA ILE A 462 16.00 -6.53 14.97
C ILE A 462 17.09 -7.62 15.06
N GLN A 463 17.64 -8.07 13.93
CA GLN A 463 18.75 -9.04 13.88
C GLN A 463 20.01 -8.54 14.57
N ASN A 464 20.17 -7.22 14.68
CA ASN A 464 21.28 -6.59 15.39
C ASN A 464 20.90 -6.21 16.83
N GLY A 465 19.79 -6.70 17.37
CA GLY A 465 19.26 -6.32 18.68
C GLY A 465 18.75 -4.88 18.76
N GLN A 466 18.45 -4.27 17.62
CA GLN A 466 17.96 -2.88 17.56
C GLN A 466 16.43 -2.87 17.54
N ILE A 467 15.87 -1.92 18.27
CA ILE A 467 14.45 -1.55 18.19
C ILE A 467 14.31 -0.04 18.39
N SER A 468 13.47 0.56 17.59
CA SER A 468 12.91 1.88 17.82
C SER A 468 11.45 1.86 17.42
N SER A 469 10.72 2.90 17.69
CA SER A 469 9.29 2.90 17.42
C SER A 469 8.81 4.23 16.88
N VAL A 470 7.72 4.15 16.12
CA VAL A 470 7.06 5.31 15.51
C VAL A 470 5.63 5.39 16.00
N ALA A 471 5.21 6.61 16.41
CA ALA A 471 3.82 6.97 16.48
C ALA A 471 3.46 7.95 15.35
N LEU A 472 2.23 7.87 14.84
CA LEU A 472 1.76 8.82 13.83
C LEU A 472 1.04 9.98 14.51
N MET A 473 1.33 11.18 14.08
CA MET A 473 0.71 12.43 14.57
C MET A 473 0.61 13.46 13.46
N ASP A 474 -0.29 14.43 13.61
CA ASP A 474 -0.35 15.58 12.72
C ASP A 474 0.85 16.53 12.90
N ALA A 475 1.26 17.18 11.82
CA ALA A 475 2.38 18.13 11.80
C ALA A 475 2.24 19.26 12.84
N ARG A 476 1.01 19.66 13.13
CA ARG A 476 0.71 20.70 14.14
C ARG A 476 1.09 20.24 15.55
N SER A 477 0.70 19.03 15.93
CA SER A 477 1.05 18.44 17.23
C SER A 477 2.52 18.02 17.31
N ILE A 478 3.15 17.65 16.18
CA ILE A 478 4.61 17.46 16.12
C ILE A 478 5.33 18.78 16.39
N ALA A 479 4.88 19.89 15.79
CA ALA A 479 5.46 21.21 16.04
C ALA A 479 5.24 21.67 17.48
N ALA A 480 4.07 21.44 18.08
CA ALA A 480 3.78 21.73 19.48
C ALA A 480 4.71 20.92 20.42
N THR A 481 4.93 19.64 20.12
CA THR A 481 5.87 18.79 20.87
C THR A 481 7.31 19.29 20.71
N ALA A 482 7.70 19.71 19.52
CA ALA A 482 9.02 20.30 19.25
C ALA A 482 9.23 21.63 20.01
N ALA A 483 8.23 22.53 20.01
CA ALA A 483 8.26 23.76 20.80
C ALA A 483 8.39 23.49 22.31
N ASN A 484 7.86 22.37 22.79
CA ASN A 484 8.01 21.88 24.16
C ASN A 484 9.21 20.92 24.32
N LYS A 485 10.21 21.03 23.44
CA LYS A 485 11.53 20.35 23.53
C LYS A 485 11.43 18.83 23.67
N GLY A 486 10.50 18.20 22.92
CA GLY A 486 10.30 16.76 22.89
C GLY A 486 9.27 16.23 23.90
N TYR A 487 8.70 17.03 24.79
CA TYR A 487 7.58 16.57 25.62
C TYR A 487 6.28 16.58 24.82
N LEU A 488 5.63 15.42 24.73
CA LEU A 488 4.40 15.24 23.96
C LEU A 488 3.36 16.31 24.30
N THR A 489 2.90 17.03 23.28
CA THR A 489 2.00 18.18 23.42
C THR A 489 1.00 18.19 22.25
N ALA A 490 -0.29 18.33 22.56
CA ALA A 490 -1.32 18.53 21.56
C ALA A 490 -1.25 19.96 20.98
N ALA A 491 -1.50 20.11 19.70
CA ALA A 491 -1.48 21.44 19.07
C ALA A 491 -2.58 22.38 19.63
N THR A 492 -3.66 21.84 20.17
CA THR A 492 -4.71 22.61 20.87
C THR A 492 -4.29 23.19 22.21
N ASP A 493 -3.15 22.74 22.77
CA ASP A 493 -2.61 23.22 24.04
C ASP A 493 -1.62 24.38 23.84
N VAL A 494 -1.38 24.78 22.59
CA VAL A 494 -0.45 25.87 22.24
C VAL A 494 -1.24 27.05 21.69
N ASP A 495 -1.00 28.22 22.22
CA ASP A 495 -1.58 29.45 21.68
C ASP A 495 -0.74 29.93 20.48
N ALA A 496 -1.11 29.49 19.29
CA ALA A 496 -0.45 29.87 18.05
C ALA A 496 -1.48 30.25 16.97
N THR A 497 -1.20 31.37 16.30
CA THR A 497 -2.02 31.80 15.16
C THR A 497 -1.44 31.20 13.88
N ILE A 498 -2.18 30.27 13.26
CA ILE A 498 -1.80 29.68 11.97
C ILE A 498 -2.24 30.62 10.86
N ASN A 499 -1.29 31.06 10.05
CA ASN A 499 -1.53 31.92 8.90
C ASN A 499 -0.90 31.29 7.65
N THR A 500 -1.72 30.58 6.86
CA THR A 500 -1.28 29.95 5.63
C THR A 500 -1.32 30.97 4.48
N PRO A 501 -0.16 31.34 3.90
CA PRO A 501 -0.12 32.23 2.75
C PRO A 501 -0.76 31.57 1.52
N LYS A 502 -1.12 32.39 0.53
CA LYS A 502 -1.65 31.88 -0.74
C LYS A 502 -0.55 31.09 -1.46
N TYR A 503 -0.87 29.87 -1.90
CA TYR A 503 0.05 29.01 -2.64
C TYR A 503 0.08 29.41 -4.12
N PHE A 504 1.27 29.41 -4.72
CA PHE A 504 1.50 29.58 -6.14
C PHE A 504 2.33 28.43 -6.70
N PHE A 505 1.83 27.77 -7.73
CA PHE A 505 2.55 26.70 -8.40
C PHE A 505 3.36 27.23 -9.58
N ASP A 506 4.69 27.09 -9.51
CA ASP A 506 5.59 27.44 -10.62
C ASP A 506 5.90 26.20 -11.47
N LYS A 507 5.16 26.06 -12.58
CA LYS A 507 5.34 24.94 -13.52
C LYS A 507 6.73 24.88 -14.15
N ASN A 508 7.47 25.99 -14.21
CA ASN A 508 8.82 26.01 -14.79
C ASN A 508 9.81 25.18 -14.01
N ILE A 509 9.58 24.96 -12.73
CA ILE A 509 10.41 24.07 -11.89
C ILE A 509 10.44 22.68 -12.50
N TYR A 510 9.29 22.12 -12.87
CA TYR A 510 9.22 20.82 -13.53
C TYR A 510 9.64 20.88 -15.00
N ALA A 511 9.24 21.90 -15.76
CA ALA A 511 9.61 22.05 -17.15
C ALA A 511 11.14 22.09 -17.37
N ASN A 512 11.89 22.60 -16.39
CA ASN A 512 13.35 22.66 -16.46
C ASN A 512 14.05 21.32 -16.16
N ARG A 513 13.35 20.32 -15.59
CA ARG A 513 14.05 19.15 -15.06
C ARG A 513 13.36 17.81 -15.34
N VAL A 514 12.04 17.77 -15.44
CA VAL A 514 11.27 16.56 -15.73
C VAL A 514 11.33 16.27 -17.24
N TYR A 515 11.68 15.04 -17.61
CA TYR A 515 11.57 14.60 -18.99
C TYR A 515 10.13 14.21 -19.30
N ASP A 516 9.55 14.80 -20.33
CA ASP A 516 8.19 14.49 -20.83
C ASP A 516 8.25 14.00 -22.27
N GLY A 517 8.21 12.68 -22.43
CA GLY A 517 8.12 11.99 -23.71
C GLY A 517 6.80 11.24 -23.91
N VAL A 518 5.75 11.58 -23.16
CA VAL A 518 4.46 10.89 -23.21
C VAL A 518 3.91 10.83 -24.64
N GLY A 519 3.63 9.60 -25.11
CA GLY A 519 3.14 9.32 -26.46
C GLY A 519 4.17 9.51 -27.58
N LYS A 520 5.46 9.72 -27.25
CA LYS A 520 6.55 9.94 -28.22
C LYS A 520 7.70 8.95 -27.99
N PRO A 521 7.51 7.64 -28.24
CA PRO A 521 8.57 6.66 -28.09
C PRO A 521 9.70 6.91 -29.07
N ASP A 522 10.95 6.85 -28.60
CA ASP A 522 12.15 6.87 -29.43
C ASP A 522 12.72 5.45 -29.55
N TYR A 523 12.41 4.80 -30.65
CA TYR A 523 12.85 3.43 -30.92
C TYR A 523 14.37 3.29 -31.13
N ASN A 524 15.12 4.37 -31.25
CA ASN A 524 16.58 4.35 -31.35
C ASN A 524 17.26 4.51 -29.98
N GLU A 525 16.52 4.91 -28.93
CA GLU A 525 17.11 5.01 -27.59
C GLU A 525 17.46 3.62 -27.05
N GLU A 526 18.68 3.44 -26.60
CA GLU A 526 19.14 2.21 -25.95
C GLU A 526 18.76 2.23 -24.46
N VAL A 527 18.15 1.15 -24.00
CA VAL A 527 17.86 0.97 -22.57
C VAL A 527 19.16 0.72 -21.81
N LYS A 528 19.42 1.53 -20.79
CA LYS A 528 20.63 1.46 -19.97
C LYS A 528 20.47 0.47 -18.83
N PHE A 529 21.31 -0.53 -18.77
CA PHE A 529 21.35 -1.53 -17.70
C PHE A 529 22.56 -1.31 -16.81
N GLY A 530 22.32 -1.18 -15.51
CA GLY A 530 23.38 -1.28 -14.51
C GLY A 530 23.72 -2.75 -14.20
N PRO A 531 24.90 -3.03 -13.63
CA PRO A 531 25.33 -4.40 -13.33
C PRO A 531 24.45 -5.11 -12.28
N ASN A 532 23.69 -4.35 -11.50
CA ASN A 532 22.75 -4.83 -10.48
C ASN A 532 21.36 -5.16 -11.06
N ILE A 533 20.99 -4.69 -12.24
CA ILE A 533 19.72 -4.97 -12.88
C ILE A 533 19.77 -6.39 -13.46
N LYS A 534 18.94 -7.30 -12.94
CA LYS A 534 18.90 -8.71 -13.34
C LYS A 534 17.54 -9.09 -13.89
N ASP A 535 17.56 -10.05 -14.82
CA ASP A 535 16.33 -10.65 -15.33
C ASP A 535 15.68 -11.57 -14.30
N TRP A 536 14.39 -11.82 -14.49
CA TRP A 536 13.67 -12.82 -13.72
C TRP A 536 14.19 -14.23 -14.04
N PRO A 537 14.32 -15.13 -13.04
CA PRO A 537 14.63 -16.53 -13.31
C PRO A 537 13.48 -17.20 -14.06
N GLU A 538 13.80 -18.28 -14.77
CA GLU A 538 12.76 -19.11 -15.39
C GLU A 538 11.87 -19.75 -14.33
N MET A 539 10.59 -19.82 -14.61
CA MET A 539 9.55 -20.34 -13.70
C MET A 539 8.77 -21.46 -14.40
N SER A 540 8.64 -22.60 -13.71
CA SER A 540 7.94 -23.77 -14.20
C SER A 540 6.43 -23.55 -14.23
N ALA A 541 5.76 -24.13 -15.25
CA ALA A 541 4.30 -24.25 -15.25
C ALA A 541 3.82 -25.21 -14.15
N LEU A 542 2.57 -25.03 -13.72
CA LEU A 542 1.94 -25.92 -12.74
C LEU A 542 1.80 -27.34 -13.30
N THR A 543 2.26 -28.33 -12.54
CA THR A 543 2.07 -29.74 -12.88
C THR A 543 0.73 -30.27 -12.35
N ASP A 544 0.36 -31.49 -12.74
CA ASP A 544 -0.91 -32.09 -12.32
C ASP A 544 -0.99 -32.25 -10.80
N ASP A 545 0.10 -32.67 -10.18
CA ASP A 545 0.24 -32.82 -8.73
C ASP A 545 1.33 -31.90 -8.20
N ILE A 546 1.23 -31.51 -6.93
CA ILE A 546 2.27 -30.75 -6.23
C ILE A 546 2.60 -31.37 -4.87
N LEU A 547 3.86 -31.21 -4.48
CA LEU A 547 4.37 -31.51 -3.15
C LEU A 547 4.96 -30.23 -2.55
N ILE A 548 4.36 -29.71 -1.48
CA ILE A 548 4.78 -28.49 -0.84
C ILE A 548 5.27 -28.73 0.58
N LYS A 549 6.42 -28.16 0.92
CA LYS A 549 6.96 -28.21 2.29
C LYS A 549 6.60 -26.95 3.04
N VAL A 550 6.08 -27.09 4.25
CA VAL A 550 5.86 -25.98 5.17
C VAL A 550 7.23 -25.53 5.67
N VAL A 551 7.69 -24.35 5.25
CA VAL A 551 9.01 -23.83 5.61
C VAL A 551 8.94 -22.63 6.54
N SER A 552 7.75 -22.05 6.75
CA SER A 552 7.48 -21.02 7.75
C SER A 552 6.01 -21.07 8.17
N GLU A 553 5.77 -20.84 9.45
CA GLU A 553 4.46 -20.88 10.09
C GLU A 553 4.32 -19.67 11.00
N ILE A 554 3.40 -18.75 10.67
CA ILE A 554 3.25 -17.46 11.33
C ILE A 554 1.85 -17.37 11.93
N HIS A 555 1.77 -17.23 13.25
CA HIS A 555 0.53 -17.20 14.01
C HIS A 555 0.06 -15.81 14.43
N ASP A 556 0.79 -14.74 14.06
CA ASP A 556 0.36 -13.38 14.35
C ASP A 556 -1.02 -13.10 13.73
N PRO A 557 -1.87 -12.32 14.42
CA PRO A 557 -3.19 -11.97 13.90
C PRO A 557 -3.15 -11.29 12.52
N VAL A 558 -2.08 -10.54 12.22
CA VAL A 558 -1.83 -9.91 10.92
C VAL A 558 -0.33 -9.98 10.65
N THR A 559 0.06 -10.42 9.45
CA THR A 559 1.44 -10.37 8.98
C THR A 559 1.57 -9.29 7.92
N THR A 560 2.40 -8.30 8.18
CA THR A 560 2.62 -7.18 7.27
C THR A 560 3.53 -7.57 6.10
N THR A 561 3.44 -6.82 5.00
CA THR A 561 4.37 -7.02 3.88
C THR A 561 5.80 -6.61 4.23
N ASP A 562 6.00 -5.76 5.22
CA ASP A 562 7.35 -5.42 5.72
C ASP A 562 8.00 -6.55 6.54
N GLU A 563 7.20 -7.42 7.13
CA GLU A 563 7.69 -8.68 7.75
C GLU A 563 7.99 -9.74 6.70
N LEU A 564 7.18 -9.80 5.63
CA LEU A 564 7.43 -10.70 4.50
C LEU A 564 8.67 -10.31 3.70
N ILE A 565 8.86 -9.01 3.45
CA ILE A 565 10.05 -8.43 2.79
C ILE A 565 10.31 -7.01 3.30
N PRO A 566 11.42 -6.75 4.01
CA PRO A 566 11.72 -5.44 4.57
C PRO A 566 11.81 -4.35 3.51
N SER A 567 11.06 -3.25 3.64
CA SER A 567 10.99 -2.21 2.62
C SER A 567 12.25 -1.35 2.53
N GLY A 568 12.69 -0.75 3.64
CA GLY A 568 13.81 0.19 3.65
C GLY A 568 15.15 -0.49 3.42
N GLU A 569 15.40 -1.58 4.13
CA GLU A 569 16.64 -2.35 4.05
C GLU A 569 16.94 -2.89 2.66
N THR A 570 15.90 -3.20 1.90
CA THR A 570 16.00 -3.86 0.59
C THR A 570 15.77 -2.92 -0.58
N SER A 571 15.56 -1.64 -0.34
CA SER A 571 15.16 -0.68 -1.38
C SER A 571 16.12 -0.66 -2.57
N SER A 572 17.42 -0.78 -2.32
CA SER A 572 18.45 -0.79 -3.38
C SER A 572 18.57 -2.13 -4.14
N PHE A 573 17.93 -3.21 -3.69
CA PHE A 573 18.01 -4.52 -4.36
C PHE A 573 16.77 -4.84 -5.22
N ARG A 574 15.82 -3.92 -5.35
CA ARG A 574 14.54 -4.14 -6.03
C ARG A 574 14.67 -4.42 -7.53
N SER A 575 15.77 -4.03 -8.16
CA SER A 575 16.11 -4.34 -9.55
C SER A 575 16.80 -5.70 -9.77
N ASN A 576 17.06 -6.44 -8.68
CA ASN A 576 17.67 -7.77 -8.70
C ASN A 576 16.79 -8.78 -7.96
N PRO A 577 15.90 -9.51 -8.66
CA PRO A 577 14.97 -10.46 -8.04
C PRO A 577 15.66 -11.52 -7.19
N LEU A 578 16.82 -12.02 -7.63
CA LEU A 578 17.60 -13.05 -6.90
C LEU A 578 18.20 -12.47 -5.62
N GLY A 579 18.84 -11.29 -5.72
CA GLY A 579 19.42 -10.62 -4.55
C GLY A 579 18.37 -10.15 -3.55
N LEU A 580 17.22 -9.67 -4.04
CA LEU A 580 16.12 -9.25 -3.17
C LEU A 580 15.52 -10.43 -2.40
N ALA A 581 15.37 -11.59 -3.04
CA ALA A 581 14.79 -12.78 -2.41
C ALA A 581 15.56 -13.25 -1.18
N GLU A 582 16.87 -12.96 -1.07
CA GLU A 582 17.69 -13.27 0.11
C GLU A 582 17.20 -12.60 1.42
N PHE A 583 16.35 -11.57 1.30
CA PHE A 583 15.79 -10.87 2.46
C PHE A 583 14.38 -11.32 2.83
N THR A 584 13.83 -12.32 2.14
CA THR A 584 12.47 -12.82 2.42
C THR A 584 12.36 -13.32 3.85
N LEU A 585 11.37 -12.80 4.59
CA LEU A 585 11.13 -13.11 6.01
C LEU A 585 12.35 -12.87 6.94
N SER A 586 13.36 -12.12 6.49
CA SER A 586 14.62 -11.95 7.25
C SER A 586 14.40 -11.37 8.66
N ARG A 587 13.31 -10.65 8.89
CA ARG A 587 12.94 -10.09 10.20
C ARG A 587 12.03 -10.99 11.02
N LYS A 588 11.29 -11.91 10.38
CA LYS A 588 10.28 -12.76 11.02
C LYS A 588 10.72 -14.19 11.21
N ASP A 589 11.28 -14.79 10.16
CA ASP A 589 11.86 -16.14 10.15
C ASP A 589 13.18 -16.13 9.36
N PRO A 590 14.31 -15.77 10.01
CA PRO A 590 15.61 -15.69 9.33
C PRO A 590 16.09 -16.98 8.68
N GLU A 591 15.56 -18.13 9.08
CA GLU A 591 15.89 -19.43 8.50
C GLU A 591 15.12 -19.75 7.21
N TYR A 592 14.06 -18.99 6.92
CA TYR A 592 13.16 -19.22 5.78
C TYR A 592 13.91 -19.40 4.47
N VAL A 593 14.83 -18.48 4.13
CA VAL A 593 15.56 -18.49 2.86
C VAL A 593 16.35 -19.79 2.70
N GLY A 594 17.05 -20.22 3.75
CA GLY A 594 17.80 -21.48 3.75
C GLY A 594 16.90 -22.70 3.56
N LYS A 595 15.77 -22.76 4.27
CA LYS A 595 14.78 -23.84 4.18
C LYS A 595 14.15 -23.89 2.78
N ALA A 596 13.72 -22.74 2.24
CA ALA A 596 13.11 -22.67 0.90
C ALA A 596 14.07 -23.08 -0.20
N LYS A 597 15.33 -22.62 -0.16
CA LYS A 597 16.37 -23.00 -1.13
C LYS A 597 16.68 -24.49 -1.08
N ALA A 598 16.70 -25.11 0.10
CA ALA A 598 16.91 -26.54 0.24
C ALA A 598 15.81 -27.33 -0.51
N VAL A 599 14.56 -26.95 -0.35
CA VAL A 599 13.43 -27.55 -1.10
C VAL A 599 13.53 -27.28 -2.59
N GLN A 600 13.95 -26.07 -2.98
CA GLN A 600 14.10 -25.69 -4.39
C GLN A 600 15.11 -26.56 -5.15
N LEU A 601 16.11 -27.12 -4.48
CA LEU A 601 17.08 -28.04 -5.12
C LEU A 601 16.38 -29.25 -5.73
N GLY A 602 15.38 -29.81 -5.06
CA GLY A 602 14.57 -30.92 -5.58
C GLY A 602 13.81 -30.53 -6.86
N GLU A 603 13.20 -29.34 -6.90
CA GLU A 603 12.51 -28.84 -8.09
C GLU A 603 13.49 -28.56 -9.25
N LYS A 604 14.64 -27.98 -8.97
CA LYS A 604 15.69 -27.76 -9.97
C LYS A 604 16.17 -29.07 -10.60
N ALA A 605 16.41 -30.09 -9.79
CA ALA A 605 16.78 -31.42 -10.26
C ALA A 605 15.65 -32.01 -11.12
N ARG A 606 14.38 -31.90 -10.68
CA ARG A 606 13.22 -32.36 -11.45
C ARG A 606 13.16 -31.73 -12.84
N VAL A 607 13.28 -30.40 -12.91
CA VAL A 607 13.22 -29.65 -14.17
C VAL A 607 14.40 -30.00 -15.08
N ALA A 608 15.59 -30.21 -14.51
CA ALA A 608 16.77 -30.62 -15.26
C ALA A 608 16.76 -32.10 -15.68
N GLY A 609 15.80 -32.90 -15.20
CA GLY A 609 15.79 -34.35 -15.43
C GLY A 609 16.88 -35.09 -14.67
N GLU A 610 17.36 -34.52 -13.56
CA GLU A 610 18.36 -35.07 -12.66
C GLU A 610 17.70 -35.86 -11.50
N ASP A 611 18.51 -36.53 -10.70
CA ASP A 611 18.02 -37.28 -9.53
C ASP A 611 17.52 -36.36 -8.42
N ILE A 612 16.19 -36.30 -8.27
CA ILE A 612 15.49 -35.51 -7.25
C ILE A 612 15.95 -35.91 -5.84
N PHE A 613 16.15 -37.21 -5.59
CA PHE A 613 16.47 -37.72 -4.26
C PHE A 613 17.94 -37.54 -3.89
N ALA A 614 18.81 -37.35 -4.87
CA ALA A 614 20.18 -36.90 -4.60
C ALA A 614 20.21 -35.39 -4.19
N ALA A 615 19.33 -34.56 -4.79
CA ALA A 615 19.23 -33.14 -4.50
C ALA A 615 18.40 -32.83 -3.23
N LEU A 616 17.39 -33.66 -2.92
CA LEU A 616 16.48 -33.50 -1.78
C LEU A 616 16.23 -34.90 -1.15
N PRO A 617 17.14 -35.41 -0.34
CA PRO A 617 17.11 -36.81 0.13
C PRO A 617 15.85 -37.20 0.92
N GLU A 618 15.31 -36.30 1.73
CA GLU A 618 14.09 -36.55 2.50
C GLU A 618 12.85 -36.75 1.63
N ALA A 619 12.84 -36.22 0.40
CA ALA A 619 11.72 -36.39 -0.52
C ALA A 619 11.48 -37.84 -0.88
N LYS A 620 12.50 -38.72 -0.80
CA LYS A 620 12.35 -40.15 -1.08
C LYS A 620 11.33 -40.83 -0.15
N GLU A 621 11.49 -40.66 1.14
CA GLU A 621 10.56 -41.21 2.14
C GLU A 621 9.15 -40.63 1.97
N VAL A 622 9.07 -39.31 1.64
CA VAL A 622 7.80 -38.65 1.40
C VAL A 622 7.08 -39.25 0.21
N PHE A 623 7.75 -39.43 -0.92
CA PHE A 623 7.13 -40.04 -2.12
C PHE A 623 6.81 -41.50 -1.90
N ASP A 624 7.65 -42.25 -1.17
CA ASP A 624 7.36 -43.66 -0.81
C ASP A 624 6.03 -43.76 -0.03
N LYS A 625 5.79 -42.87 0.94
CA LYS A 625 4.51 -42.79 1.69
C LYS A 625 3.33 -42.36 0.82
N ILE A 626 3.51 -41.40 -0.07
CA ILE A 626 2.46 -40.98 -1.02
C ILE A 626 2.05 -42.17 -1.88
N ASN A 627 3.02 -42.95 -2.35
CA ASN A 627 2.80 -44.08 -3.24
C ASN A 627 2.22 -45.35 -2.53
N GLU A 628 2.12 -45.35 -1.20
CA GLU A 628 1.29 -46.33 -0.49
C GLU A 628 -0.22 -46.14 -0.79
N LYS A 629 -0.65 -44.93 -1.14
CA LYS A 629 -2.05 -44.54 -1.34
C LYS A 629 -2.36 -44.11 -2.79
N PHE A 630 -1.39 -43.52 -3.48
CA PHE A 630 -1.52 -42.98 -4.81
C PHE A 630 -0.40 -43.50 -5.71
N ASP A 631 -0.63 -43.51 -7.02
CA ASP A 631 0.40 -43.81 -8.02
C ASP A 631 0.94 -42.49 -8.59
N VAL A 632 2.00 -41.95 -7.99
CA VAL A 632 2.55 -40.62 -8.26
C VAL A 632 3.99 -40.73 -8.76
N ASP A 633 4.24 -40.10 -9.92
CA ASP A 633 5.58 -40.01 -10.52
C ASP A 633 6.30 -38.73 -9.98
N PRO A 634 7.38 -38.86 -9.22
CA PRO A 634 8.14 -37.72 -8.72
C PRO A 634 8.62 -36.77 -9.82
N ALA A 635 8.96 -37.29 -11.00
CA ALA A 635 9.40 -36.46 -12.13
C ALA A 635 8.29 -35.54 -12.69
N LYS A 636 7.03 -35.89 -12.45
CA LYS A 636 5.84 -35.14 -12.89
C LYS A 636 5.16 -34.34 -11.79
N THR A 637 5.68 -34.41 -10.56
CA THR A 637 5.13 -33.74 -9.40
C THR A 637 6.01 -32.54 -9.06
N GLN A 638 5.48 -31.33 -9.15
CA GLN A 638 6.20 -30.10 -8.84
C GLN A 638 6.46 -30.02 -7.34
N ILE A 639 7.69 -29.66 -6.97
CA ILE A 639 8.14 -29.57 -5.57
C ILE A 639 8.39 -28.11 -5.24
N GLY A 640 7.88 -27.64 -4.09
CA GLY A 640 8.14 -26.28 -3.66
C GLY A 640 7.89 -26.01 -2.19
N SER A 641 8.16 -24.80 -1.79
CA SER A 641 7.95 -24.31 -0.42
C SER A 641 6.59 -23.65 -0.25
N MET A 642 6.13 -23.60 1.00
CA MET A 642 4.87 -22.96 1.39
C MET A 642 5.04 -22.21 2.71
N VAL A 643 4.39 -21.05 2.81
CA VAL A 643 4.27 -20.26 4.03
C VAL A 643 2.83 -20.34 4.52
N TYR A 644 2.67 -20.66 5.80
CA TYR A 644 1.39 -20.45 6.50
C TYR A 644 1.42 -19.12 7.27
N ALA A 645 0.34 -18.36 7.18
CA ALA A 645 0.11 -17.19 8.04
C ALA A 645 -1.37 -16.96 8.25
N VAL A 646 -1.76 -16.48 9.45
CA VAL A 646 -3.18 -16.25 9.78
C VAL A 646 -3.82 -15.24 8.83
N LYS A 647 -3.20 -14.07 8.67
CA LYS A 647 -3.71 -12.98 7.82
C LYS A 647 -2.56 -12.20 7.18
N PRO A 648 -1.91 -12.76 6.14
CA PRO A 648 -0.77 -12.12 5.51
C PRO A 648 -1.16 -11.02 4.53
N GLY A 649 -0.23 -10.06 4.34
CA GLY A 649 -0.22 -9.15 3.20
C GLY A 649 -0.79 -7.77 3.46
N ASP A 650 -0.84 -7.31 4.72
CA ASP A 650 -1.07 -5.90 5.02
C ASP A 650 0.21 -5.09 4.79
N GLY A 651 0.11 -3.95 4.12
CA GLY A 651 1.27 -3.08 3.87
C GLY A 651 1.50 -2.73 2.40
N SER A 652 2.73 -2.28 2.04
CA SER A 652 3.06 -1.70 0.74
C SER A 652 3.84 -2.59 -0.23
N ALA A 653 4.77 -3.41 0.26
CA ALA A 653 5.68 -4.21 -0.57
C ALA A 653 5.04 -5.54 -1.05
N ARG A 654 3.78 -5.51 -1.43
CA ARG A 654 2.96 -6.70 -1.71
C ARG A 654 3.43 -7.54 -2.88
N GLU A 655 3.93 -6.88 -3.93
CA GLU A 655 4.47 -7.57 -5.10
C GLU A 655 5.73 -8.34 -4.71
N GLN A 656 6.70 -7.67 -4.08
CA GLN A 656 7.96 -8.31 -3.67
C GLN A 656 7.75 -9.36 -2.58
N ALA A 657 6.75 -9.17 -1.70
CA ALA A 657 6.38 -10.18 -0.72
C ALA A 657 5.92 -11.51 -1.36
N ALA A 658 5.39 -11.47 -2.57
CA ALA A 658 5.01 -12.66 -3.35
C ALA A 658 6.14 -13.12 -4.28
N SER A 659 6.71 -12.22 -5.10
CA SER A 659 7.74 -12.58 -6.09
C SER A 659 9.00 -13.16 -5.46
N CYS A 660 9.42 -12.67 -4.30
CA CYS A 660 10.59 -13.21 -3.60
C CYS A 660 10.39 -14.64 -3.14
N GLN A 661 9.20 -14.99 -2.64
CA GLN A 661 8.86 -16.38 -2.32
C GLN A 661 8.91 -17.25 -3.57
N LYS A 662 8.33 -16.77 -4.69
CA LYS A 662 8.36 -17.50 -5.97
C LYS A 662 9.78 -17.73 -6.47
N VAL A 663 10.65 -16.72 -6.40
CA VAL A 663 12.06 -16.81 -6.80
C VAL A 663 12.81 -17.88 -5.98
N LEU A 664 12.43 -18.08 -4.72
CA LEU A 664 12.97 -19.11 -3.83
C LEU A 664 12.27 -20.48 -3.96
N GLY A 665 11.42 -20.67 -4.98
CA GLY A 665 10.71 -21.94 -5.19
C GLY A 665 9.38 -22.06 -4.45
N GLY A 666 8.81 -20.93 -3.99
CA GLY A 666 7.47 -20.92 -3.39
C GLY A 666 6.37 -21.29 -4.39
N LEU A 667 5.48 -22.21 -4.01
CA LEU A 667 4.34 -22.63 -4.83
C LEU A 667 3.00 -22.19 -4.25
N ALA A 668 2.90 -22.02 -2.94
CA ALA A 668 1.66 -21.70 -2.28
C ALA A 668 1.86 -20.85 -1.02
N ASN A 669 0.80 -20.13 -0.65
CA ASN A 669 0.57 -19.72 0.73
C ASN A 669 -0.72 -20.41 1.21
N ILE A 670 -0.80 -20.76 2.50
CA ILE A 670 -2.04 -21.13 3.16
C ILE A 670 -2.35 -20.06 4.21
N ALA A 671 -3.55 -19.53 4.19
CA ALA A 671 -3.97 -18.48 5.13
C ALA A 671 -5.41 -18.73 5.64
N LYS A 672 -5.73 -18.24 6.86
CA LYS A 672 -7.14 -18.19 7.29
C LYS A 672 -7.90 -17.18 6.45
N GLU A 673 -7.30 -16.02 6.21
CA GLU A 673 -7.75 -15.00 5.26
C GLU A 673 -6.55 -14.17 4.75
N TYR A 674 -6.72 -13.50 3.62
CA TYR A 674 -5.71 -12.54 3.14
C TYR A 674 -6.07 -11.13 3.60
N ALA A 675 -5.09 -10.36 4.10
CA ALA A 675 -5.31 -9.01 4.61
C ALA A 675 -5.86 -8.07 3.53
N THR A 676 -5.38 -8.21 2.30
CA THR A 676 -5.83 -7.40 1.16
C THR A 676 -5.96 -8.24 -0.12
N LYS A 677 -6.89 -7.83 -1.00
CA LYS A 677 -6.97 -8.38 -2.37
C LYS A 677 -5.61 -8.26 -3.08
N ARG A 678 -4.91 -7.16 -2.88
CA ARG A 678 -3.64 -6.83 -3.55
C ARG A 678 -2.54 -7.86 -3.31
N TYR A 679 -2.35 -8.34 -2.07
CA TYR A 679 -1.36 -9.38 -1.81
C TYR A 679 -1.75 -10.72 -2.46
N ARG A 680 -3.02 -11.09 -2.34
CA ARG A 680 -3.55 -12.31 -2.98
C ARG A 680 -3.39 -12.27 -4.51
N SER A 681 -3.70 -11.15 -5.15
CA SER A 681 -3.50 -10.97 -6.61
C SER A 681 -2.03 -11.09 -7.01
N ASN A 682 -1.10 -10.60 -6.18
CA ASN A 682 0.32 -10.75 -6.49
C ASN A 682 0.79 -12.21 -6.37
N LEU A 683 0.30 -12.99 -5.41
CA LEU A 683 0.55 -14.44 -5.39
C LEU A 683 0.09 -15.10 -6.70
N ILE A 684 -1.13 -14.80 -7.14
CA ILE A 684 -1.70 -15.32 -8.38
C ILE A 684 -0.84 -14.93 -9.60
N ASN A 685 -0.48 -13.65 -9.71
CA ASN A 685 0.32 -13.14 -10.83
C ASN A 685 1.73 -13.78 -10.91
N TRP A 686 2.26 -14.21 -9.78
CA TRP A 686 3.50 -15.00 -9.71
C TRP A 686 3.25 -16.50 -9.77
N GLY A 687 2.01 -16.94 -10.09
CA GLY A 687 1.65 -18.35 -10.27
C GLY A 687 1.72 -19.16 -8.98
N MET A 688 1.56 -18.50 -7.85
CA MET A 688 1.46 -19.17 -6.55
C MET A 688 -0.01 -19.42 -6.20
N LEU A 689 -0.28 -20.52 -5.53
CA LEU A 689 -1.62 -20.92 -5.11
C LEU A 689 -1.98 -20.23 -3.79
N PRO A 690 -2.97 -19.31 -3.79
CA PRO A 690 -3.36 -18.58 -2.59
C PRO A 690 -4.45 -19.35 -1.82
N PHE A 691 -4.08 -20.46 -1.21
CA PHE A 691 -5.01 -21.31 -0.48
C PHE A 691 -5.60 -20.62 0.74
N LEU A 692 -6.86 -20.94 1.03
CA LEU A 692 -7.62 -20.56 2.21
C LEU A 692 -7.91 -21.80 3.05
N TYR A 693 -7.67 -21.69 4.36
CA TYR A 693 -8.01 -22.69 5.36
C TYR A 693 -8.39 -21.98 6.67
N PRO A 694 -9.69 -21.80 6.97
CA PRO A 694 -10.15 -21.01 8.11
C PRO A 694 -10.04 -21.71 9.46
N ASP A 695 -9.93 -23.06 9.46
CA ASP A 695 -9.90 -23.87 10.66
C ASP A 695 -8.48 -23.92 11.29
N GLU A 696 -8.34 -24.68 12.37
CA GLU A 696 -7.04 -24.99 12.96
C GLU A 696 -6.24 -25.89 12.00
N ILE A 697 -4.99 -25.49 11.72
CA ILE A 697 -4.14 -26.19 10.76
C ILE A 697 -3.81 -27.61 11.24
N PRO A 698 -3.86 -28.61 10.33
CA PRO A 698 -3.55 -29.99 10.65
C PRO A 698 -2.06 -30.34 10.51
N PHE A 699 -1.21 -29.37 10.20
CA PHE A 699 0.22 -29.52 9.91
C PHE A 699 1.04 -28.55 10.75
N GLU A 700 2.35 -28.74 10.77
CA GLU A 700 3.33 -27.89 11.44
C GLU A 700 4.54 -27.60 10.54
N ASN A 701 5.38 -26.65 10.97
CA ASN A 701 6.59 -26.28 10.22
C ASN A 701 7.50 -27.49 10.01
N GLY A 702 7.88 -27.75 8.76
CA GLY A 702 8.68 -28.90 8.33
C GLY A 702 7.87 -30.01 7.68
N ASP A 703 6.55 -30.06 7.83
CA ASP A 703 5.69 -31.05 7.20
C ASP A 703 5.65 -30.88 5.68
N TYR A 704 5.42 -32.00 5.00
CA TYR A 704 5.09 -32.05 3.59
C TYR A 704 3.57 -32.19 3.37
N ILE A 705 3.04 -31.41 2.45
CA ILE A 705 1.64 -31.46 2.03
C ILE A 705 1.59 -31.86 0.56
N PHE A 706 0.87 -32.93 0.27
CA PHE A 706 0.61 -33.40 -1.10
C PHE A 706 -0.77 -32.94 -1.57
N VAL A 707 -0.84 -32.35 -2.77
CA VAL A 707 -2.09 -31.94 -3.38
C VAL A 707 -2.19 -32.60 -4.77
N LYS A 708 -3.08 -33.58 -4.86
CA LYS A 708 -3.32 -34.35 -6.09
C LYS A 708 -4.24 -33.59 -7.04
N ASP A 709 -4.03 -33.77 -8.36
CA ASP A 709 -4.87 -33.24 -9.42
C ASP A 709 -5.12 -31.71 -9.32
N ILE A 710 -4.17 -30.95 -8.75
CA ILE A 710 -4.34 -29.52 -8.49
C ILE A 710 -4.54 -28.70 -9.76
N LYS A 711 -3.82 -29.02 -10.84
CA LYS A 711 -3.97 -28.34 -12.13
C LYS A 711 -5.38 -28.48 -12.65
N LYS A 712 -5.91 -29.71 -12.63
CA LYS A 712 -7.30 -30.00 -13.02
C LYS A 712 -8.30 -29.26 -12.12
N ALA A 713 -8.06 -29.20 -10.80
CA ALA A 713 -8.92 -28.47 -9.88
C ALA A 713 -8.96 -26.96 -10.20
N VAL A 714 -7.82 -26.36 -10.56
CA VAL A 714 -7.75 -24.97 -11.00
C VAL A 714 -8.50 -24.76 -12.33
N GLU A 715 -8.28 -25.61 -13.32
CA GLU A 715 -8.90 -25.53 -14.66
C GLU A 715 -10.42 -25.75 -14.62
N GLU A 716 -10.90 -26.72 -13.83
CA GLU A 716 -12.31 -27.06 -13.68
C GLU A 716 -13.09 -26.22 -12.65
N LYS A 717 -12.43 -25.21 -12.04
CA LYS A 717 -13.05 -24.29 -11.05
C LYS A 717 -13.58 -25.01 -9.80
N GLN A 718 -12.86 -26.02 -9.32
CA GLN A 718 -13.26 -26.75 -8.12
C GLN A 718 -13.07 -25.85 -6.88
N ASP A 719 -14.09 -25.80 -6.02
CA ASP A 719 -14.06 -24.99 -4.79
C ASP A 719 -13.39 -25.75 -3.63
N GLU A 720 -13.49 -27.06 -3.61
CA GLU A 720 -12.88 -27.94 -2.60
C GLU A 720 -11.70 -28.69 -3.19
N ILE A 721 -10.53 -28.51 -2.58
CA ILE A 721 -9.28 -29.11 -3.02
C ILE A 721 -8.75 -30.00 -1.89
N LYS A 722 -8.69 -31.30 -2.14
CA LYS A 722 -8.17 -32.25 -1.18
C LYS A 722 -6.64 -32.15 -1.10
N ALA A 723 -6.14 -32.03 0.13
CA ALA A 723 -4.73 -31.99 0.45
C ALA A 723 -4.44 -33.03 1.55
N TYR A 724 -3.20 -33.52 1.59
CA TYR A 724 -2.77 -34.57 2.51
C TYR A 724 -1.49 -34.17 3.22
N VAL A 725 -1.49 -34.13 4.55
CA VAL A 725 -0.25 -34.02 5.33
C VAL A 725 0.45 -35.36 5.25
N VAL A 726 1.66 -35.37 4.69
CA VAL A 726 2.43 -36.60 4.45
C VAL A 726 3.16 -37.00 5.72
N GLY A 727 2.53 -37.84 6.53
CA GLY A 727 3.04 -38.36 7.77
C GLY A 727 2.63 -39.84 7.93
N LYS A 728 2.62 -40.34 9.15
CA LYS A 728 2.24 -41.74 9.41
C LYS A 728 0.85 -42.09 8.90
N ASP A 729 -0.10 -41.14 8.94
CA ASP A 729 -1.51 -41.43 8.69
C ASP A 729 -2.06 -40.73 7.42
N MET A 730 -1.24 -40.06 6.62
CA MET A 730 -1.69 -39.30 5.42
C MET A 730 -2.97 -38.51 5.68
N LYS A 731 -2.93 -37.59 6.65
CA LYS A 731 -4.09 -36.85 7.15
C LYS A 731 -4.69 -35.96 6.04
N GLU A 732 -5.93 -36.27 5.65
CA GLU A 732 -6.68 -35.49 4.64
C GLU A 732 -7.28 -34.23 5.26
N PHE A 733 -7.23 -33.12 4.50
CA PHE A 733 -7.94 -31.87 4.80
C PHE A 733 -8.32 -31.18 3.49
N THR A 734 -9.21 -30.18 3.57
CA THR A 734 -9.74 -29.53 2.38
C THR A 734 -9.30 -28.07 2.34
N LEU A 735 -8.69 -27.66 1.24
CA LEU A 735 -8.31 -26.29 0.92
C LEU A 735 -9.31 -25.65 -0.04
N SER A 736 -9.36 -24.32 -0.09
CA SER A 736 -10.08 -23.54 -1.07
C SER A 736 -9.15 -22.49 -1.71
N LEU A 737 -9.38 -22.16 -2.98
CA LEU A 737 -8.70 -21.04 -3.64
C LEU A 737 -9.55 -19.77 -3.61
N GLY A 738 -10.82 -19.84 -3.22
CA GLY A 738 -11.78 -18.75 -3.33
C GLY A 738 -12.05 -18.35 -4.79
N ALA A 739 -12.68 -17.20 -4.99
CA ALA A 739 -13.01 -16.74 -6.34
C ALA A 739 -11.74 -16.39 -7.14
N LEU A 740 -11.64 -16.94 -8.35
CA LEU A 740 -10.61 -16.68 -9.35
C LEU A 740 -11.27 -16.41 -10.70
N THR A 741 -10.76 -15.45 -11.45
CA THR A 741 -11.12 -15.24 -12.85
C THR A 741 -10.49 -16.30 -13.75
N ASP A 742 -10.95 -16.42 -15.00
CA ASP A 742 -10.37 -17.37 -15.96
C ASP A 742 -8.90 -17.02 -16.29
N ASP A 743 -8.59 -15.74 -16.43
CA ASP A 743 -7.22 -15.27 -16.64
C ASP A 743 -6.31 -15.58 -15.44
N GLU A 744 -6.80 -15.42 -14.21
CA GLU A 744 -6.05 -15.76 -12.99
C GLU A 744 -5.75 -17.27 -12.93
N ARG A 745 -6.69 -18.12 -13.33
CA ARG A 745 -6.48 -19.57 -13.43
C ARG A 745 -5.43 -19.93 -14.48
N ASP A 746 -5.51 -19.29 -15.65
CA ASP A 746 -4.53 -19.46 -16.71
C ASP A 746 -3.12 -18.99 -16.28
N ILE A 747 -3.00 -17.89 -15.56
CA ILE A 747 -1.72 -17.42 -15.01
C ILE A 747 -1.12 -18.45 -14.04
N ILE A 748 -1.92 -18.97 -13.12
CA ILE A 748 -1.50 -20.00 -12.15
C ILE A 748 -1.02 -21.25 -12.90
N THR A 749 -1.81 -21.76 -13.86
CA THR A 749 -1.46 -22.98 -14.61
C THR A 749 -0.21 -22.83 -15.47
N LYS A 750 0.06 -21.63 -15.99
CA LYS A 750 1.29 -21.33 -16.74
C LYS A 750 2.50 -20.99 -15.86
N GLY A 751 2.32 -20.91 -14.55
CA GLY A 751 3.37 -20.73 -13.55
C GLY A 751 3.73 -19.29 -13.22
N CYS A 752 3.38 -18.31 -14.06
CA CYS A 752 3.45 -16.86 -13.77
C CYS A 752 2.89 -16.03 -14.95
N LEU A 753 2.69 -14.75 -14.67
CA LEU A 753 2.20 -13.76 -15.66
C LEU A 753 3.11 -13.66 -16.90
N ILE A 754 4.43 -13.73 -16.73
CA ILE A 754 5.40 -13.67 -17.85
C ILE A 754 5.16 -14.84 -18.82
N ASN A 755 5.04 -16.05 -18.30
CA ASN A 755 4.80 -17.25 -19.12
C ASN A 755 3.44 -17.20 -19.80
N TYR A 756 2.41 -16.68 -19.12
CA TYR A 756 1.08 -16.48 -19.67
C TYR A 756 1.11 -15.61 -20.92
N TYR A 757 1.79 -14.46 -20.86
CA TYR A 757 1.90 -13.57 -22.02
C TYR A 757 2.80 -14.10 -23.14
N ARG A 758 3.93 -14.73 -22.80
CA ARG A 758 4.80 -15.39 -23.81
C ARG A 758 4.01 -16.42 -24.62
N ALA A 759 3.16 -17.21 -23.98
CA ALA A 759 2.32 -18.19 -24.67
C ALA A 759 1.26 -17.55 -25.58
N GLN A 760 0.76 -16.36 -25.26
CA GLN A 760 -0.18 -15.63 -26.12
C GLN A 760 0.50 -15.03 -27.35
N ILE A 761 1.69 -14.45 -27.20
CA ILE A 761 2.48 -13.90 -28.31
C ILE A 761 2.85 -15.01 -29.29
N GLY A 762 3.32 -16.17 -28.81
CA GLY A 762 3.60 -17.33 -29.65
C GLY A 762 2.38 -17.84 -30.45
N ARG A 763 1.17 -17.72 -29.89
CA ARG A 763 -0.09 -18.06 -30.61
C ARG A 763 -0.47 -17.02 -31.66
N ALA A 764 -0.15 -15.73 -31.43
CA ALA A 764 -0.42 -14.67 -32.41
C ALA A 764 0.51 -14.78 -33.62
N SER A 765 1.82 -15.04 -33.40
CA SER A 765 2.81 -15.22 -34.48
C SER A 765 2.61 -16.48 -35.31
N CYS A 766 1.84 -17.48 -34.81
CA CYS A 766 1.47 -18.66 -35.59
C CYS A 766 0.18 -18.48 -36.41
N ARG A 767 -0.51 -17.32 -36.28
CA ARG A 767 -1.73 -17.01 -37.04
C ARG A 767 -1.52 -15.98 -38.13
N GLU A 768 -0.36 -15.36 -38.22
CA GLU A 768 0.13 -14.56 -39.35
C GLU A 768 0.98 -15.47 -40.29
#